data_9ca2108ae590515892150adaa78c42be
#
_entry.id   9ca2108ae590515892150adaa78c42be
#
_cell.length_a   1.000
_cell.length_b   1.000
_cell.length_c   1.000
_cell.angle_alpha   90.00
_cell.angle_beta   90.00
_cell.angle_gamma   90.00
#
_symmetry.space_group_name_H-M   'P 1'
#
loop_
_entity.id
_entity.type
_entity.pdbx_description
1 polymer ?
#
loop_
_entity_poly.entity_id
_entity_poly.type
_entity_poly.pdbx_seq_one_letter_code
_entity_poly.pdbx_strand_id
1 'polypeptide(L)'
;MINFSFDGKTYQAHKGDTLAAALLRNGIGLVGRSFKYHRPRGIMTAGVEEPNALVTIGDGGRTEPNTRATDVFVYEGLVAKSQNRWPNLSFDIGAVFGLAAPALSAGFYYKTFFGSAKRWMFYEYFIRKAAGLGNAPTKTDPDHFSQRAAFCDVLVVGAGPAGLSAALEAAEAGKRVILVEQDNILGASLIRDGQDLDGAWVDATQARIRAAGGRILTRTTASGYWEHDLVTLTQRIAEPGQTPPHGVAQRLWHVRAGQVILATGSIERPMAFAHNDRPGVMLSQAVRTYVRRFGVVPGKRVVIATNNDDAYKTAYALKAAGAEIVAVLDARPAPAGADSGLPVYNNAVPLSTNGARHCLKSVTARVNGLTQSWDADLIAVSGGFTPVVHLHMQAGGTLDWNDAAQAFVPATSRQNVTTIGGAANPEPVFNVVPVSKPKKSFIDFQNDVTLSDVDLAWAEGYRSVEHLKRYTTLGMATDQGKLSNMAALGRLAEKQGVAIPEAGLTTFRPPYTPVTMGLLAGAGAKDAGAHVRRLALYDVHAAKNPIWQPLGYWFRPRAYPVGSETLAQAAMREAKAVRSNVGMTDVSTLAKFEVSGPDAAAFLEIICATTVGKLAVGRGRYTFMLREDGFVFDDGTVWRLDENRYLLTSSTGGADRMATHISYVRQYLCPHLRVSAVNVQEHYAGIAVAGPQAKATLAALIGEEPPRHMSTVPAMIAGVPVIVLAASYSGERAFEIYVEASHAGPVWAACEAEVNAQGGALYGLEAMEFLRIEKGHLVVGGEVDGRMTPHDLALDKMLNKAGGYVGASGLSRPALSEAGRRQLVGLEAIEGNIPEGAMLVTGEGASPHGHVSAAAFRILEGGSIALGQLTDGFARHGEELIATSPTRGQMARVRVVAPHFYDTAGERYRD
;
A
#
# COMPACT_ATOMS: atom_id res chain seq x y z
N MET A 1 35.87 -0.66 22.32
CA MET A 1 34.85 0.31 22.71
C MET A 1 34.47 1.08 21.45
N ILE A 2 33.22 1.44 21.30
CA ILE A 2 32.65 2.20 20.18
C ILE A 2 31.98 3.43 20.78
N ASN A 3 32.18 4.61 20.17
CA ASN A 3 31.55 5.84 20.62
C ASN A 3 30.29 6.08 19.81
N PHE A 4 29.21 6.43 20.51
CA PHE A 4 27.93 6.82 19.92
C PHE A 4 27.33 7.99 20.68
N SER A 5 26.36 8.66 20.09
CA SER A 5 25.64 9.75 20.75
C SER A 5 24.16 9.43 20.93
N PHE A 6 23.61 9.81 22.09
CA PHE A 6 22.19 9.78 22.35
C PHE A 6 21.73 11.12 22.97
N ASP A 7 20.77 11.78 22.33
CA ASP A 7 20.32 13.14 22.68
C ASP A 7 21.47 14.15 22.86
N GLY A 8 22.49 14.07 21.99
CA GLY A 8 23.65 14.99 21.98
C GLY A 8 24.72 14.69 23.02
N LYS A 9 24.59 13.64 23.81
CA LYS A 9 25.61 13.17 24.75
C LYS A 9 26.33 11.96 24.18
N THR A 10 27.67 11.92 24.33
CA THR A 10 28.50 10.81 23.90
C THR A 10 28.55 9.71 24.96
N TYR A 11 28.43 8.45 24.51
CA TYR A 11 28.49 7.26 25.33
C TYR A 11 29.39 6.20 24.68
N GLN A 12 29.74 5.18 25.42
CA GLN A 12 30.52 4.04 24.93
C GLN A 12 29.72 2.75 24.90
N ALA A 13 29.96 1.94 23.88
CA ALA A 13 29.39 0.61 23.70
C ALA A 13 30.46 -0.44 23.46
N HIS A 14 30.16 -1.70 23.69
CA HIS A 14 30.97 -2.80 23.21
C HIS A 14 30.61 -3.13 21.75
N LYS A 15 31.58 -3.66 21.02
CA LYS A 15 31.32 -4.17 19.67
C LYS A 15 30.30 -5.30 19.74
N GLY A 16 29.24 -5.21 18.96
CA GLY A 16 28.15 -6.18 18.95
C GLY A 16 26.97 -5.82 19.87
N ASP A 17 27.05 -4.74 20.68
CA ASP A 17 25.91 -4.23 21.40
C ASP A 17 24.85 -3.68 20.43
N THR A 18 23.58 -3.97 20.71
CA THR A 18 22.48 -3.16 20.15
C THR A 18 22.46 -1.80 20.85
N LEU A 19 21.82 -0.81 20.24
CA LEU A 19 21.66 0.51 20.89
C LEU A 19 20.96 0.38 22.24
N ALA A 20 19.99 -0.49 22.35
CA ALA A 20 19.30 -0.78 23.62
C ALA A 20 20.24 -1.36 24.69
N ALA A 21 21.08 -2.33 24.32
CA ALA A 21 22.08 -2.89 25.23
C ALA A 21 23.11 -1.83 25.66
N ALA A 22 23.57 -1.00 24.71
CA ALA A 22 24.50 0.09 24.99
C ALA A 22 23.89 1.16 25.94
N LEU A 23 22.61 1.51 25.74
CA LEU A 23 21.90 2.44 26.63
C LEU A 23 21.78 1.88 28.04
N LEU A 24 21.35 0.62 28.18
CA LEU A 24 21.26 -0.05 29.50
C LEU A 24 22.63 -0.17 30.18
N ARG A 25 23.70 -0.49 29.43
CA ARG A 25 25.09 -0.52 29.94
C ARG A 25 25.54 0.81 30.54
N ASN A 26 25.05 1.92 29.98
CA ASN A 26 25.33 3.28 30.46
C ASN A 26 24.27 3.78 31.49
N GLY A 27 23.42 2.91 32.01
CA GLY A 27 22.39 3.24 33.03
C GLY A 27 21.22 4.06 32.47
N ILE A 28 21.01 4.08 31.17
CA ILE A 28 19.94 4.84 30.53
C ILE A 28 18.72 3.91 30.34
N GLY A 29 17.77 4.00 31.28
CA GLY A 29 16.53 3.24 31.26
C GLY A 29 15.35 3.98 30.62
N LEU A 30 15.42 5.30 30.46
CA LEU A 30 14.39 6.13 29.84
C LEU A 30 14.83 6.50 28.42
N VAL A 31 14.10 6.03 27.40
CA VAL A 31 14.51 6.15 25.99
C VAL A 31 13.54 6.94 25.11
N GLY A 32 12.30 7.17 25.58
CA GLY A 32 11.29 7.88 24.82
C GLY A 32 10.08 8.28 25.68
N ARG A 33 9.11 8.89 25.00
CA ARG A 33 7.79 9.18 25.57
C ARG A 33 6.71 8.53 24.72
N SER A 34 5.58 8.17 25.33
CA SER A 34 4.51 7.50 24.62
C SER A 34 3.77 8.45 23.69
N PHE A 35 3.10 7.87 22.69
CA PHE A 35 2.41 8.56 21.62
C PHE A 35 1.26 9.47 22.15
N LYS A 36 0.38 8.94 23.00
CA LYS A 36 -0.89 9.59 23.35
C LYS A 36 -0.81 10.32 24.68
N TYR A 37 -0.15 9.72 25.66
CA TYR A 37 -0.11 10.25 27.04
C TYR A 37 1.25 10.79 27.45
N HIS A 38 2.26 10.74 26.60
CA HIS A 38 3.64 11.12 26.91
C HIS A 38 4.20 10.42 28.16
N ARG A 39 3.77 9.15 28.36
CA ARG A 39 4.29 8.33 29.47
C ARG A 39 5.78 8.07 29.27
N PRO A 40 6.58 7.98 30.35
CA PRO A 40 7.97 7.53 30.23
C PRO A 40 8.05 6.13 29.62
N ARG A 41 8.90 5.95 28.60
CA ARG A 41 9.15 4.66 27.93
C ARG A 41 10.56 4.18 28.20
N GLY A 42 10.65 2.94 28.73
CA GLY A 42 11.89 2.19 28.88
C GLY A 42 12.11 1.21 27.75
N ILE A 43 13.09 0.33 27.92
CA ILE A 43 13.34 -0.82 27.05
C ILE A 43 12.59 -2.00 27.66
N MET A 44 11.72 -2.64 26.88
CA MET A 44 10.87 -3.73 27.34
C MET A 44 11.32 -5.09 26.85
N THR A 45 11.81 -5.16 25.61
CA THR A 45 12.23 -6.40 24.96
C THR A 45 13.67 -6.31 24.46
N ALA A 46 14.14 -7.36 23.77
CA ALA A 46 15.47 -7.37 23.17
C ALA A 46 15.46 -7.65 21.65
N GLY A 47 14.29 -7.65 21.02
CA GLY A 47 14.10 -8.01 19.61
C GLY A 47 13.23 -7.04 18.83
N VAL A 48 12.73 -7.51 17.69
CA VAL A 48 11.90 -6.73 16.75
C VAL A 48 10.48 -6.46 17.28
N GLU A 49 10.07 -7.08 18.35
CA GLU A 49 8.80 -6.89 19.04
C GLU A 49 8.80 -5.66 19.96
N GLU A 50 9.91 -4.95 20.10
CA GLU A 50 10.07 -3.79 21.01
C GLU A 50 9.03 -2.68 20.72
N PRO A 51 8.14 -2.36 21.66
CA PRO A 51 7.10 -1.37 21.45
C PRO A 51 7.47 0.03 21.96
N ASN A 52 8.44 0.14 22.87
CA ASN A 52 8.71 1.35 23.63
C ASN A 52 9.96 2.11 23.18
N ALA A 53 11.05 1.38 22.90
CA ALA A 53 12.36 1.97 22.61
C ALA A 53 12.49 2.38 21.14
N LEU A 54 11.61 3.29 20.69
CA LEU A 54 11.63 3.87 19.35
C LEU A 54 12.44 5.16 19.37
N VAL A 55 13.42 5.25 18.47
CA VAL A 55 14.37 6.37 18.36
C VAL A 55 14.49 6.83 16.92
N THR A 56 15.04 8.01 16.72
CA THR A 56 15.48 8.50 15.42
C THR A 56 16.98 8.26 15.29
N ILE A 57 17.41 7.60 14.23
CA ILE A 57 18.81 7.28 13.92
C ILE A 57 19.29 8.11 12.75
N GLY A 58 20.57 8.52 12.80
CA GLY A 58 21.24 9.23 11.71
C GLY A 58 20.90 10.71 11.63
N ASP A 59 21.46 11.33 10.62
CA ASP A 59 21.29 12.75 10.32
C ASP A 59 21.08 13.00 8.82
N GLY A 60 20.50 14.16 8.50
CA GLY A 60 20.30 14.58 7.12
C GLY A 60 19.38 13.65 6.33
N GLY A 61 19.78 13.23 5.15
CA GLY A 61 19.02 12.33 4.27
C GLY A 61 18.96 10.89 4.78
N ARG A 62 19.91 10.46 5.62
CA ARG A 62 19.93 9.14 6.25
C ARG A 62 19.14 9.06 7.55
N THR A 63 18.38 10.08 7.90
CA THR A 63 17.55 10.06 9.10
C THR A 63 16.46 9.00 8.99
N GLU A 64 16.45 8.04 9.91
CA GLU A 64 15.43 6.99 10.00
C GLU A 64 14.68 7.12 11.34
N PRO A 65 13.44 7.63 11.35
CA PRO A 65 12.63 7.72 12.55
C PRO A 65 11.95 6.38 12.89
N ASN A 66 11.41 6.29 14.10
CA ASN A 66 10.66 5.13 14.61
C ASN A 66 11.44 3.81 14.54
N THR A 67 12.75 3.89 14.61
CA THR A 67 13.66 2.74 14.59
C THR A 67 13.78 2.16 15.99
N ARG A 68 13.70 0.82 16.11
CA ARG A 68 13.83 0.15 17.40
C ARG A 68 15.28 0.11 17.84
N ALA A 69 15.54 0.59 19.03
CA ALA A 69 16.89 0.55 19.63
C ALA A 69 17.40 -0.89 19.83
N THR A 70 16.49 -1.85 19.90
CA THR A 70 16.81 -3.28 20.03
C THR A 70 17.25 -3.95 18.72
N ASP A 71 17.03 -3.29 17.57
CA ASP A 71 17.32 -3.83 16.22
C ASP A 71 18.42 -3.04 15.48
N VAL A 72 19.10 -2.11 16.15
CA VAL A 72 20.23 -1.35 15.61
C VAL A 72 21.50 -1.74 16.35
N PHE A 73 22.51 -2.24 15.63
CA PHE A 73 23.83 -2.49 16.19
C PHE A 73 24.67 -1.21 16.19
N VAL A 74 25.34 -0.94 17.35
CA VAL A 74 26.11 0.29 17.49
C VAL A 74 27.37 0.23 16.62
N TYR A 75 27.61 1.31 15.89
CA TYR A 75 28.82 1.55 15.09
C TYR A 75 29.44 2.89 15.49
N GLU A 76 30.74 3.09 15.16
CA GLU A 76 31.46 4.31 15.51
C GLU A 76 30.79 5.55 14.89
N GLY A 77 30.44 6.52 15.73
CA GLY A 77 29.78 7.75 15.31
C GLY A 77 28.26 7.64 15.14
N LEU A 78 27.61 6.55 15.58
CA LEU A 78 26.15 6.45 15.58
C LEU A 78 25.50 7.65 16.29
N VAL A 79 24.56 8.29 15.62
CA VAL A 79 23.75 9.39 16.20
C VAL A 79 22.33 8.88 16.42
N ALA A 80 21.89 8.91 17.67
CA ALA A 80 20.53 8.53 18.05
C ALA A 80 19.86 9.67 18.83
N LYS A 81 18.55 9.82 18.61
CA LYS A 81 17.72 10.84 19.29
C LYS A 81 16.45 10.19 19.78
N SER A 82 16.06 10.51 21.02
CA SER A 82 14.78 10.11 21.57
C SER A 82 13.61 10.81 20.84
N GLN A 83 12.45 10.22 20.89
CA GLN A 83 11.24 10.74 20.21
C GLN A 83 10.18 11.18 21.20
N ASN A 84 9.24 11.96 20.69
CA ASN A 84 8.02 12.39 21.38
C ASN A 84 8.27 13.10 22.71
N ARG A 85 9.17 14.05 22.75
CA ARG A 85 9.50 14.83 23.96
C ARG A 85 9.65 16.31 23.64
N TRP A 86 9.34 17.16 24.61
CA TRP A 86 9.57 18.61 24.52
C TRP A 86 9.69 19.23 25.91
N PRO A 87 10.80 19.89 26.28
CA PRO A 87 12.05 20.04 25.49
C PRO A 87 12.98 18.82 25.56
N ASN A 88 12.91 17.99 26.63
CA ASN A 88 13.77 16.81 26.80
C ASN A 88 13.06 15.64 27.51
N LEU A 89 13.68 14.47 27.57
CA LEU A 89 13.09 13.27 28.18
C LEU A 89 12.77 13.42 29.65
N SER A 90 13.63 14.09 30.42
CA SER A 90 13.49 14.22 31.87
C SER A 90 12.40 15.22 32.24
N PHE A 91 12.30 16.30 31.45
CA PHE A 91 11.26 17.31 31.62
C PHE A 91 10.50 17.48 30.30
N ASP A 92 9.36 16.83 30.22
CA ASP A 92 8.50 16.84 29.03
C ASP A 92 7.17 17.53 29.37
N ILE A 93 6.92 18.66 28.72
CA ILE A 93 5.68 19.45 28.88
C ILE A 93 4.48 18.68 28.34
N GLY A 94 4.68 17.84 27.30
CA GLY A 94 3.66 16.97 26.75
C GLY A 94 3.05 15.99 27.76
N ALA A 95 3.75 15.75 28.90
CA ALA A 95 3.21 14.91 29.98
C ALA A 95 1.89 15.43 30.59
N VAL A 96 1.53 16.69 30.33
CA VAL A 96 0.22 17.26 30.69
C VAL A 96 -0.94 16.56 29.96
N PHE A 97 -0.71 15.96 28.78
CA PHE A 97 -1.73 15.14 28.12
C PHE A 97 -2.18 13.93 28.93
N GLY A 98 -1.33 13.44 29.83
CA GLY A 98 -1.72 12.41 30.78
C GLY A 98 -2.86 12.84 31.73
N LEU A 99 -3.01 14.15 32.01
CA LEU A 99 -4.13 14.69 32.76
C LEU A 99 -5.42 14.76 31.91
N ALA A 100 -5.29 14.90 30.61
CA ALA A 100 -6.39 14.89 29.64
C ALA A 100 -6.78 13.45 29.19
N ALA A 101 -6.23 12.42 29.82
CA ALA A 101 -6.49 11.01 29.45
C ALA A 101 -7.99 10.65 29.31
N PRO A 102 -8.93 11.16 30.13
CA PRO A 102 -10.36 10.88 29.94
C PRO A 102 -10.92 11.36 28.60
N ALA A 103 -10.40 12.48 28.08
CA ALA A 103 -10.81 13.04 26.78
C ALA A 103 -10.11 12.37 25.58
N LEU A 104 -9.05 11.59 25.84
CA LEU A 104 -8.25 10.87 24.85
C LEU A 104 -8.47 9.36 24.90
N SER A 105 -9.56 8.88 25.45
CA SER A 105 -9.94 7.46 25.45
C SER A 105 -10.18 6.91 24.05
N ALA A 106 -10.39 5.60 23.91
CA ALA A 106 -10.69 4.98 22.61
C ALA A 106 -11.80 5.73 21.87
N GLY A 107 -11.65 5.90 20.59
CA GLY A 107 -12.62 6.66 19.76
C GLY A 107 -12.60 8.19 19.95
N PHE A 108 -11.61 8.76 20.63
CA PHE A 108 -11.55 10.22 20.90
C PHE A 108 -11.64 11.08 19.64
N TYR A 109 -11.18 10.62 18.50
CA TYR A 109 -11.33 11.31 17.21
C TYR A 109 -12.78 11.59 16.86
N TYR A 110 -13.68 10.70 17.22
CA TYR A 110 -15.11 10.82 16.95
C TYR A 110 -15.89 11.57 18.04
N LYS A 111 -15.31 11.71 19.26
CA LYS A 111 -16.00 12.22 20.46
C LYS A 111 -15.52 13.58 20.92
N THR A 112 -14.23 13.89 20.74
CA THR A 112 -13.60 15.09 21.32
C THR A 112 -13.46 16.22 20.31
N PHE A 113 -13.30 15.90 19.02
CA PHE A 113 -13.04 16.88 17.97
C PHE A 113 -14.20 16.96 17.00
N PHE A 114 -15.22 17.75 17.35
CA PHE A 114 -16.41 17.93 16.53
C PHE A 114 -16.27 19.12 15.58
N GLY A 115 -17.04 19.10 14.48
CA GLY A 115 -17.28 20.26 13.65
C GLY A 115 -17.06 20.02 12.17
N SER A 116 -16.96 21.11 11.39
CA SER A 116 -16.76 21.05 9.94
C SER A 116 -15.36 20.53 9.57
N ALA A 117 -15.19 20.13 8.30
CA ALA A 117 -13.90 19.71 7.74
C ALA A 117 -12.78 20.75 7.98
N LYS A 118 -13.11 22.06 7.93
CA LYS A 118 -12.14 23.12 8.22
C LYS A 118 -11.67 23.11 9.68
N ARG A 119 -12.60 22.85 10.63
CA ARG A 119 -12.24 22.72 12.05
C ARG A 119 -11.41 21.45 12.29
N TRP A 120 -11.74 20.36 11.64
CA TRP A 120 -10.95 19.13 11.70
C TRP A 120 -9.51 19.38 11.23
N MET A 121 -9.28 20.05 10.11
CA MET A 121 -7.93 20.37 9.61
C MET A 121 -7.13 21.25 10.59
N PHE A 122 -7.80 22.12 11.34
CA PHE A 122 -7.16 22.88 12.40
C PHE A 122 -6.73 22.00 13.56
N TYR A 123 -7.60 21.11 14.06
CA TYR A 123 -7.25 20.18 15.14
C TYR A 123 -6.19 19.17 14.70
N GLU A 124 -6.29 18.65 13.50
CA GLU A 124 -5.37 17.68 12.92
C GLU A 124 -3.92 18.17 12.92
N TYR A 125 -3.72 19.44 12.60
CA TYR A 125 -2.39 20.03 12.61
C TYR A 125 -1.71 19.92 13.98
N PHE A 126 -2.42 20.18 15.05
CA PHE A 126 -1.89 20.06 16.42
C PHE A 126 -1.79 18.61 16.88
N ILE A 127 -2.79 17.79 16.55
CA ILE A 127 -2.80 16.36 16.87
C ILE A 127 -1.59 15.68 16.22
N ARG A 128 -1.36 15.92 14.95
CA ARG A 128 -0.22 15.36 14.20
C ARG A 128 1.13 15.80 14.79
N LYS A 129 1.27 17.05 15.20
CA LYS A 129 2.48 17.52 15.89
C LYS A 129 2.67 16.90 17.27
N ALA A 130 1.58 16.70 18.00
CA ALA A 130 1.61 16.07 19.32
C ALA A 130 1.75 14.55 19.27
N ALA A 131 1.45 13.93 18.13
CA ALA A 131 1.42 12.48 17.97
C ALA A 131 2.77 11.77 18.14
N GLY A 132 3.89 12.50 18.14
CA GLY A 132 5.20 11.99 18.53
C GLY A 132 5.78 10.89 17.68
N LEU A 133 5.20 10.62 16.53
CA LEU A 133 5.84 9.81 15.50
C LEU A 133 7.00 10.62 14.93
N GLY A 134 8.16 9.99 14.73
CA GLY A 134 9.33 10.67 14.22
C GLY A 134 9.08 11.37 12.88
N ASN A 135 9.84 12.42 12.62
CA ASN A 135 9.72 13.18 11.38
C ASN A 135 10.51 12.52 10.25
N ALA A 136 9.89 12.45 9.07
CA ALA A 136 10.59 12.04 7.85
C ALA A 136 11.73 13.02 7.53
N PRO A 137 12.85 12.55 6.92
CA PRO A 137 13.92 13.43 6.49
C PRO A 137 13.43 14.40 5.41
N THR A 138 13.95 15.63 5.44
CA THR A 138 13.67 16.67 4.43
C THR A 138 14.76 16.76 3.36
N LYS A 139 15.89 16.09 3.57
CA LYS A 139 17.00 15.99 2.61
C LYS A 139 16.89 14.68 1.85
N THR A 140 17.33 14.68 0.59
CA THR A 140 17.40 13.49 -0.25
C THR A 140 18.28 12.43 0.40
N ASP A 141 17.81 11.19 0.45
CA ASP A 141 18.60 10.05 0.90
C ASP A 141 19.72 9.76 -0.11
N PRO A 142 21.01 9.77 0.29
CA PRO A 142 22.11 9.48 -0.61
C PRO A 142 22.25 7.99 -0.95
N ASP A 143 21.60 7.11 -0.21
CA ASP A 143 21.80 5.66 -0.32
C ASP A 143 20.98 5.05 -1.45
N HIS A 144 21.39 3.87 -1.89
CA HIS A 144 20.69 3.08 -2.89
C HIS A 144 20.06 1.84 -2.26
N PHE A 145 19.04 1.34 -2.95
CA PHE A 145 18.30 0.14 -2.57
C PHE A 145 18.33 -0.81 -3.77
N SER A 146 18.62 -2.08 -3.52
CA SER A 146 18.70 -3.08 -4.57
C SER A 146 17.62 -4.13 -4.45
N GLN A 147 17.22 -4.69 -5.58
CA GLN A 147 16.28 -5.81 -5.64
C GLN A 147 16.97 -7.00 -6.31
N ARG A 148 16.68 -8.22 -5.82
CA ARG A 148 17.25 -9.46 -6.33
C ARG A 148 16.21 -10.56 -6.36
N ALA A 149 16.22 -11.36 -7.41
CA ALA A 149 15.48 -12.61 -7.46
C ALA A 149 16.41 -13.79 -7.11
N ALA A 150 15.84 -14.81 -6.48
CA ALA A 150 16.54 -16.04 -6.16
C ALA A 150 15.57 -17.24 -6.24
N PHE A 151 16.14 -18.41 -6.49
CA PHE A 151 15.45 -19.70 -6.46
C PHE A 151 16.17 -20.64 -5.49
N CYS A 152 15.41 -21.43 -4.75
CA CYS A 152 15.94 -22.49 -3.93
C CYS A 152 14.96 -23.67 -3.86
N ASP A 153 15.48 -24.83 -3.53
CA ASP A 153 14.63 -26.00 -3.29
C ASP A 153 13.98 -25.90 -1.92
N VAL A 154 14.74 -25.37 -0.93
CA VAL A 154 14.25 -25.17 0.44
C VAL A 154 14.67 -23.78 0.95
N LEU A 155 13.69 -22.98 1.36
CA LEU A 155 13.90 -21.75 2.12
C LEU A 155 13.61 -22.00 3.58
N VAL A 156 14.58 -21.76 4.46
CA VAL A 156 14.40 -21.86 5.91
C VAL A 156 14.38 -20.46 6.51
N VAL A 157 13.31 -20.12 7.24
CA VAL A 157 13.11 -18.82 7.86
C VAL A 157 13.28 -18.92 9.38
N GLY A 158 14.35 -18.33 9.89
CA GLY A 158 14.77 -18.36 11.30
C GLY A 158 15.90 -19.38 11.51
N ALA A 159 17.00 -18.92 12.15
CA ALA A 159 18.20 -19.69 12.42
C ALA A 159 18.37 -20.00 13.90
N GLY A 160 17.27 -20.27 14.61
CA GLY A 160 17.32 -20.97 15.90
C GLY A 160 17.69 -22.45 15.72
N PRO A 161 17.77 -23.27 16.79
CA PRO A 161 18.22 -24.66 16.72
C PRO A 161 17.42 -25.48 15.73
N ALA A 162 16.09 -25.35 15.70
CA ALA A 162 15.24 -26.08 14.76
C ALA A 162 15.51 -25.71 13.28
N GLY A 163 15.67 -24.38 12.99
CA GLY A 163 15.95 -23.93 11.65
C GLY A 163 17.36 -24.29 11.16
N LEU A 164 18.37 -24.20 12.03
CA LEU A 164 19.73 -24.64 11.73
C LEU A 164 19.78 -26.13 11.40
N SER A 165 19.10 -26.99 12.19
CA SER A 165 19.04 -28.44 11.95
C SER A 165 18.34 -28.76 10.63
N ALA A 166 17.19 -28.08 10.36
CA ALA A 166 16.45 -28.34 9.12
C ALA A 166 17.23 -27.83 7.88
N ALA A 167 17.92 -26.70 7.98
CA ALA A 167 18.75 -26.19 6.90
C ALA A 167 19.94 -27.10 6.61
N LEU A 168 20.57 -27.64 7.65
CA LEU A 168 21.67 -28.61 7.53
C LEU A 168 21.20 -29.89 6.84
N GLU A 169 20.13 -30.50 7.33
CA GLU A 169 19.55 -31.72 6.77
C GLU A 169 19.23 -31.55 5.28
N ALA A 170 18.56 -30.46 4.93
CA ALA A 170 18.23 -30.18 3.53
C ALA A 170 19.47 -29.96 2.67
N ALA A 171 20.50 -29.25 3.18
CA ALA A 171 21.73 -29.01 2.44
C ALA A 171 22.55 -30.31 2.23
N GLU A 172 22.66 -31.13 3.25
CA GLU A 172 23.36 -32.44 3.16
C GLU A 172 22.60 -33.43 2.27
N ALA A 173 21.29 -33.29 2.11
CA ALA A 173 20.49 -34.00 1.13
C ALA A 173 20.67 -33.49 -0.32
N GLY A 174 21.60 -32.56 -0.55
CA GLY A 174 21.93 -32.00 -1.88
C GLY A 174 20.91 -30.97 -2.40
N LYS A 175 20.05 -30.43 -1.55
CA LYS A 175 19.09 -29.38 -1.93
C LYS A 175 19.78 -28.01 -1.96
N ARG A 176 19.32 -27.13 -2.86
CA ARG A 176 19.70 -25.72 -2.85
C ARG A 176 18.97 -25.02 -1.69
N VAL A 177 19.68 -24.73 -0.62
CA VAL A 177 19.12 -24.15 0.60
C VAL A 177 19.44 -22.67 0.72
N ILE A 178 18.46 -21.87 1.11
CA ILE A 178 18.64 -20.50 1.62
C ILE A 178 18.14 -20.49 3.07
N LEU A 179 19.02 -20.18 4.02
CA LEU A 179 18.69 -19.95 5.42
C LEU A 179 18.74 -18.46 5.70
N VAL A 180 17.65 -17.90 6.26
CA VAL A 180 17.55 -16.47 6.59
C VAL A 180 17.38 -16.24 8.09
N GLU A 181 18.08 -15.23 8.61
CA GLU A 181 18.03 -14.83 10.01
C GLU A 181 17.95 -13.30 10.13
N GLN A 182 17.01 -12.81 10.93
CA GLN A 182 16.84 -11.37 11.17
C GLN A 182 17.94 -10.76 12.03
N ASP A 183 18.54 -11.55 12.90
CA ASP A 183 19.65 -11.13 13.75
C ASP A 183 20.97 -11.10 12.95
N ASN A 184 22.02 -10.53 13.54
CA ASN A 184 23.38 -10.54 12.98
C ASN A 184 24.14 -11.86 13.27
N ILE A 185 23.63 -12.67 14.22
CA ILE A 185 24.19 -13.97 14.59
C ILE A 185 23.13 -15.05 14.44
N LEU A 186 23.58 -16.28 14.17
CA LEU A 186 22.75 -17.47 14.21
C LEU A 186 22.66 -18.03 15.63
N GLY A 187 21.62 -18.76 15.94
CA GLY A 187 21.49 -19.45 17.23
C GLY A 187 21.41 -18.51 18.45
N ALA A 188 20.98 -17.27 18.30
CA ALA A 188 20.91 -16.30 19.43
C ALA A 188 20.11 -16.82 20.64
N SER A 189 19.09 -17.66 20.40
CA SER A 189 18.31 -18.31 21.47
C SER A 189 19.12 -19.32 22.29
N LEU A 190 20.10 -20.00 21.69
CA LEU A 190 20.98 -20.93 22.41
C LEU A 190 21.88 -20.19 23.40
N ILE A 191 22.45 -19.05 22.98
CA ILE A 191 23.21 -18.17 23.87
C ILE A 191 22.33 -17.67 25.02
N ARG A 192 21.14 -17.15 24.70
CA ARG A 192 20.16 -16.68 25.68
C ARG A 192 19.85 -17.76 26.72
N ASP A 193 19.62 -18.99 26.27
CA ASP A 193 19.21 -20.11 27.14
C ASP A 193 20.41 -20.83 27.79
N GLY A 194 21.64 -20.43 27.45
CA GLY A 194 22.87 -20.97 28.06
C GLY A 194 23.25 -22.38 27.56
N GLN A 195 22.80 -22.74 26.35
CA GLN A 195 23.00 -24.06 25.74
C GLN A 195 24.24 -24.13 24.83
N ASP A 196 24.59 -22.99 24.19
CA ASP A 196 25.77 -22.89 23.29
C ASP A 196 26.42 -21.52 23.49
N LEU A 197 27.03 -21.32 24.65
CA LEU A 197 27.59 -20.02 25.06
C LEU A 197 28.83 -19.60 24.28
N ASP A 198 29.59 -20.55 23.80
CA ASP A 198 30.80 -20.35 22.98
C ASP A 198 30.51 -20.38 21.47
N GLY A 199 29.26 -20.71 21.09
CA GLY A 199 28.84 -20.77 19.69
C GLY A 199 29.39 -21.96 18.89
N ALA A 200 30.01 -22.93 19.52
CA ALA A 200 30.74 -24.01 18.83
C ALA A 200 29.82 -24.87 17.96
N TRP A 201 28.63 -25.23 18.45
CA TRP A 201 27.67 -25.99 17.67
C TRP A 201 27.11 -25.20 16.48
N VAL A 202 26.83 -23.93 16.68
CA VAL A 202 26.32 -23.01 15.63
C VAL A 202 27.37 -22.85 14.55
N ASP A 203 28.66 -22.59 14.92
CA ASP A 203 29.75 -22.41 13.98
C ASP A 203 30.03 -23.68 13.17
N ALA A 204 30.02 -24.86 13.79
CA ALA A 204 30.16 -26.13 13.09
C ALA A 204 28.99 -26.37 12.13
N THR A 205 27.75 -26.08 12.55
CA THR A 205 26.55 -26.26 11.73
C THR A 205 26.54 -25.32 10.53
N GLN A 206 26.84 -24.04 10.71
CA GLN A 206 26.90 -23.09 9.59
C GLN A 206 28.02 -23.44 8.58
N ALA A 207 29.17 -23.92 9.05
CA ALA A 207 30.28 -24.37 8.20
C ALA A 207 29.84 -25.56 7.31
N ARG A 208 29.13 -26.53 7.87
CA ARG A 208 28.60 -27.69 7.13
C ARG A 208 27.55 -27.27 6.12
N ILE A 209 26.58 -26.37 6.48
CA ILE A 209 25.57 -25.85 5.55
C ILE A 209 26.27 -25.17 4.35
N ARG A 210 27.31 -24.34 4.60
CA ARG A 210 28.04 -23.66 3.53
C ARG A 210 28.86 -24.65 2.67
N ALA A 211 29.48 -25.62 3.29
CA ALA A 211 30.23 -26.68 2.57
C ALA A 211 29.35 -27.51 1.64
N ALA A 212 28.10 -27.72 2.03
CA ALA A 212 27.07 -28.33 1.19
C ALA A 212 26.42 -27.39 0.15
N GLY A 213 26.93 -26.16 -0.02
CA GLY A 213 26.45 -25.18 -0.99
C GLY A 213 25.26 -24.33 -0.51
N GLY A 214 24.84 -24.43 0.75
CA GLY A 214 23.76 -23.63 1.32
C GLY A 214 24.16 -22.15 1.49
N ARG A 215 23.23 -21.26 1.22
CA ARG A 215 23.37 -19.80 1.42
C ARG A 215 22.76 -19.38 2.74
N ILE A 216 23.51 -18.61 3.53
CA ILE A 216 23.04 -18.04 4.79
C ILE A 216 23.01 -16.52 4.67
N LEU A 217 21.83 -15.93 4.98
CA LEU A 217 21.60 -14.49 4.97
C LEU A 217 21.21 -14.04 6.38
N THR A 218 22.11 -13.37 7.05
CA THR A 218 21.86 -12.68 8.32
C THR A 218 21.35 -11.26 8.09
N ARG A 219 20.84 -10.58 9.12
CA ARG A 219 20.19 -9.26 9.02
C ARG A 219 19.08 -9.26 7.96
N THR A 220 18.38 -10.40 7.82
CA THR A 220 17.42 -10.65 6.75
C THR A 220 16.10 -11.12 7.34
N THR A 221 15.06 -10.33 7.17
CA THR A 221 13.71 -10.62 7.68
C THR A 221 12.81 -11.05 6.53
N ALA A 222 12.10 -12.16 6.69
CA ALA A 222 11.02 -12.54 5.77
C ALA A 222 9.82 -11.60 6.00
N SER A 223 9.58 -10.71 5.04
CA SER A 223 8.63 -9.60 5.17
C SER A 223 7.24 -9.94 4.63
N GLY A 224 7.10 -10.97 3.80
CA GLY A 224 5.83 -11.41 3.27
C GLY A 224 5.91 -12.76 2.58
N TYR A 225 4.81 -13.51 2.63
CA TYR A 225 4.63 -14.77 1.91
C TYR A 225 3.48 -14.58 0.91
N TRP A 226 3.73 -14.89 -0.35
CA TRP A 226 2.86 -14.65 -1.48
C TRP A 226 2.54 -15.96 -2.20
N GLU A 227 1.66 -15.94 -3.15
CA GLU A 227 1.26 -17.13 -3.89
C GLU A 227 2.43 -17.79 -4.65
N HIS A 228 2.32 -19.09 -4.87
CA HIS A 228 3.32 -19.95 -5.53
C HIS A 228 4.68 -19.96 -4.80
N ASP A 229 4.63 -20.04 -3.48
CA ASP A 229 5.81 -20.11 -2.60
C ASP A 229 6.83 -18.98 -2.85
N LEU A 230 6.33 -17.79 -3.18
CA LEU A 230 7.14 -16.60 -3.27
C LEU A 230 7.25 -15.95 -1.89
N VAL A 231 8.47 -15.79 -1.39
CA VAL A 231 8.75 -15.09 -0.12
C VAL A 231 9.59 -13.86 -0.39
N THR A 232 9.13 -12.71 0.10
CA THR A 232 9.93 -11.48 0.07
C THR A 232 10.79 -11.37 1.33
N LEU A 233 12.09 -11.06 1.14
CA LEU A 233 13.04 -10.90 2.24
C LEU A 233 13.62 -9.50 2.20
N THR A 234 13.70 -8.85 3.36
CA THR A 234 14.34 -7.55 3.53
C THR A 234 15.69 -7.73 4.22
N GLN A 235 16.76 -7.51 3.48
CA GLN A 235 18.13 -7.62 4.00
C GLN A 235 18.70 -6.23 4.29
N ARG A 236 19.17 -6.02 5.51
CA ARG A 236 19.93 -4.84 5.92
C ARG A 236 21.41 -5.06 5.62
N ILE A 237 21.98 -4.25 4.73
CA ILE A 237 23.41 -4.29 4.35
C ILE A 237 24.23 -3.37 5.23
N ALA A 238 23.66 -2.22 5.60
CA ALA A 238 24.25 -1.28 6.55
C ALA A 238 23.25 -0.95 7.65
N GLU A 239 23.72 -0.58 8.83
CA GLU A 239 22.85 -0.11 9.90
C GLU A 239 22.25 1.27 9.54
N PRO A 240 21.06 1.61 10.07
CA PRO A 240 20.45 2.91 9.83
C PRO A 240 21.39 4.06 10.16
N GLY A 241 21.46 5.06 9.28
CA GLY A 241 22.35 6.21 9.43
C GLY A 241 23.81 5.97 9.06
N GLN A 242 24.25 4.73 8.91
CA GLN A 242 25.61 4.36 8.50
C GLN A 242 25.77 4.55 6.98
N THR A 243 26.98 4.96 6.55
CA THR A 243 27.32 4.95 5.12
C THR A 243 27.44 3.50 4.64
N PRO A 244 26.62 3.07 3.68
CA PRO A 244 26.63 1.68 3.28
C PRO A 244 27.82 1.35 2.38
N PRO A 245 28.36 0.12 2.46
CA PRO A 245 29.37 -0.34 1.52
C PRO A 245 28.79 -0.36 0.10
N HIS A 246 29.55 0.15 -0.87
CA HIS A 246 29.13 0.25 -2.28
C HIS A 246 27.80 1.01 -2.49
N GLY A 247 27.41 1.89 -1.56
CA GLY A 247 26.23 2.72 -1.65
C GLY A 247 24.89 2.00 -1.44
N VAL A 248 24.84 0.69 -1.22
CA VAL A 248 23.61 -0.10 -1.05
C VAL A 248 23.30 -0.28 0.43
N ALA A 249 22.23 0.37 0.92
CA ALA A 249 21.82 0.30 2.33
C ALA A 249 21.01 -0.97 2.65
N GLN A 250 20.10 -1.32 1.77
CA GLN A 250 19.21 -2.47 1.96
C GLN A 250 18.97 -3.18 0.63
N ARG A 251 18.57 -4.47 0.72
CA ARG A 251 18.24 -5.31 -0.42
C ARG A 251 16.92 -6.04 -0.21
N LEU A 252 16.03 -5.93 -1.20
CA LEU A 252 14.81 -6.72 -1.28
C LEU A 252 15.10 -7.99 -2.11
N TRP A 253 14.82 -9.15 -1.55
CA TRP A 253 14.89 -10.41 -2.25
C TRP A 253 13.48 -10.90 -2.57
N HIS A 254 13.30 -11.38 -3.78
CA HIS A 254 12.15 -12.15 -4.22
C HIS A 254 12.61 -13.61 -4.35
N VAL A 255 12.33 -14.42 -3.34
CA VAL A 255 12.78 -15.83 -3.32
C VAL A 255 11.60 -16.71 -3.64
N ARG A 256 11.71 -17.47 -4.72
CA ARG A 256 10.78 -18.54 -5.04
C ARG A 256 11.37 -19.86 -4.59
N ALA A 257 10.66 -20.57 -3.72
CA ALA A 257 11.13 -21.78 -3.10
C ALA A 257 10.31 -23.00 -3.55
N GLY A 258 10.91 -24.16 -3.61
CA GLY A 258 10.18 -25.42 -3.78
C GLY A 258 9.44 -25.83 -2.50
N GLN A 259 10.02 -25.49 -1.34
CA GLN A 259 9.45 -25.69 0.00
C GLN A 259 9.91 -24.55 0.91
N VAL A 260 9.05 -24.10 1.82
CA VAL A 260 9.39 -23.13 2.87
C VAL A 260 9.28 -23.80 4.24
N ILE A 261 10.32 -23.67 5.05
CA ILE A 261 10.33 -24.14 6.44
C ILE A 261 10.35 -22.91 7.35
N LEU A 262 9.28 -22.72 8.13
CA LEU A 262 9.14 -21.64 9.09
C LEU A 262 9.62 -22.11 10.47
N ALA A 263 10.81 -21.66 10.86
CA ALA A 263 11.40 -21.88 12.19
C ALA A 263 11.42 -20.56 12.99
N THR A 264 10.33 -19.80 12.91
CA THR A 264 10.20 -18.42 13.36
C THR A 264 10.07 -18.27 14.87
N GLY A 265 9.92 -19.37 15.61
CA GLY A 265 9.85 -19.37 17.07
C GLY A 265 8.60 -18.74 17.64
N SER A 266 8.72 -18.24 18.87
CA SER A 266 7.63 -17.59 19.59
C SER A 266 8.11 -16.33 20.29
N ILE A 267 7.18 -15.40 20.54
CA ILE A 267 7.41 -14.12 21.24
C ILE A 267 6.80 -14.23 22.65
N GLU A 268 7.58 -13.85 23.66
CA GLU A 268 7.12 -13.82 25.06
C GLU A 268 6.03 -12.77 25.26
N ARG A 269 5.00 -13.09 26.04
CA ARG A 269 3.87 -12.21 26.34
C ARG A 269 4.08 -11.40 27.61
N PRO A 270 3.71 -10.10 27.60
CA PRO A 270 3.59 -9.34 28.84
C PRO A 270 2.39 -9.81 29.66
N MET A 271 2.38 -9.43 30.94
CA MET A 271 1.20 -9.52 31.80
C MET A 271 0.56 -8.14 31.97
N ALA A 272 -0.77 -8.09 32.02
CA ALA A 272 -1.52 -6.87 32.24
C ALA A 272 -1.73 -6.64 33.75
N PHE A 273 -1.12 -5.57 34.28
CA PHE A 273 -1.31 -5.09 35.63
C PHE A 273 -1.17 -3.56 35.69
N ALA A 274 -1.55 -2.93 36.80
CA ALA A 274 -1.52 -1.47 36.87
C ALA A 274 -0.08 -0.92 36.81
N HIS A 275 0.14 0.06 35.92
CA HIS A 275 1.44 0.68 35.68
C HIS A 275 2.53 -0.28 35.15
N ASN A 276 2.14 -1.25 34.35
CA ASN A 276 3.05 -2.19 33.66
C ASN A 276 3.88 -1.56 32.54
N ASP A 277 3.74 -0.28 32.34
CA ASP A 277 4.42 0.54 31.34
C ASP A 277 5.67 1.28 31.84
N ARG A 278 5.94 1.16 33.13
CA ARG A 278 7.02 1.91 33.79
C ARG A 278 8.41 1.43 33.35
N PRO A 279 9.40 2.31 33.13
CA PRO A 279 10.79 1.90 32.95
C PRO A 279 11.27 1.03 34.13
N GLY A 280 11.83 -0.13 33.82
CA GLY A 280 12.13 -1.20 34.78
C GLY A 280 11.12 -2.35 34.74
N VAL A 281 10.07 -2.29 33.90
CA VAL A 281 9.25 -3.45 33.52
C VAL A 281 9.79 -3.98 32.19
N MET A 282 10.26 -5.23 32.18
CA MET A 282 10.85 -5.89 31.00
C MET A 282 10.33 -7.32 30.85
N LEU A 283 10.36 -7.85 29.63
CA LEU A 283 10.09 -9.27 29.44
C LEU A 283 11.25 -10.13 29.94
N SER A 284 10.93 -11.30 30.50
CA SER A 284 11.89 -12.18 31.14
C SER A 284 12.98 -12.67 30.19
N GLN A 285 12.60 -13.11 28.97
CA GLN A 285 13.59 -13.50 27.94
C GLN A 285 14.47 -12.34 27.51
N ALA A 286 13.95 -11.12 27.47
CA ALA A 286 14.74 -9.95 27.14
C ALA A 286 15.80 -9.68 28.20
N VAL A 287 15.42 -9.73 29.48
CA VAL A 287 16.39 -9.60 30.60
C VAL A 287 17.49 -10.66 30.50
N ARG A 288 17.11 -11.92 30.27
CA ARG A 288 18.08 -13.03 30.09
C ARG A 288 18.99 -12.81 28.88
N THR A 289 18.47 -12.24 27.78
CA THR A 289 19.25 -11.88 26.60
C THR A 289 20.28 -10.79 26.93
N TYR A 290 19.89 -9.74 27.64
CA TYR A 290 20.83 -8.69 28.05
C TYR A 290 21.93 -9.23 28.94
N VAL A 291 21.60 -10.11 29.90
CA VAL A 291 22.59 -10.71 30.79
C VAL A 291 23.55 -11.63 30.04
N ARG A 292 23.01 -12.61 29.27
CA ARG A 292 23.81 -13.67 28.67
C ARG A 292 24.58 -13.24 27.42
N ARG A 293 23.91 -12.49 26.53
CA ARG A 293 24.50 -12.11 25.25
C ARG A 293 25.33 -10.83 25.35
N PHE A 294 24.81 -9.84 26.05
CA PHE A 294 25.44 -8.51 26.10
C PHE A 294 26.21 -8.23 27.39
N GLY A 295 26.12 -9.11 28.40
CA GLY A 295 26.77 -8.88 29.71
C GLY A 295 26.26 -7.64 30.43
N VAL A 296 24.96 -7.33 30.28
CA VAL A 296 24.31 -6.18 30.89
C VAL A 296 23.26 -6.65 31.88
N VAL A 297 23.35 -6.23 33.13
CA VAL A 297 22.36 -6.49 34.17
C VAL A 297 21.44 -5.28 34.28
N PRO A 298 20.15 -5.38 33.84
CA PRO A 298 19.25 -4.22 33.75
C PRO A 298 18.77 -3.69 35.11
N GLY A 299 18.88 -4.49 36.18
CA GLY A 299 18.48 -4.12 37.52
C GLY A 299 19.20 -4.93 38.56
N LYS A 300 19.32 -4.39 39.79
CA LYS A 300 20.03 -5.03 40.93
C LYS A 300 19.12 -5.81 41.86
N ARG A 301 17.91 -5.33 42.09
CA ARG A 301 16.89 -5.96 42.95
C ARG A 301 15.70 -6.32 42.08
N VAL A 302 15.54 -7.61 41.81
CA VAL A 302 14.64 -8.09 40.77
C VAL A 302 13.49 -8.90 41.31
N VAL A 303 12.29 -8.58 40.86
CA VAL A 303 11.10 -9.42 40.94
C VAL A 303 10.90 -10.14 39.62
N ILE A 304 10.64 -11.47 39.66
CA ILE A 304 10.19 -12.25 38.52
C ILE A 304 8.69 -12.45 38.61
N ALA A 305 7.92 -12.25 37.57
CA ALA A 305 6.49 -12.58 37.52
C ALA A 305 6.23 -13.54 36.36
N THR A 306 5.66 -14.72 36.66
CA THR A 306 5.52 -15.77 35.66
C THR A 306 4.28 -16.64 35.82
N ASN A 307 3.91 -17.35 34.74
CA ASN A 307 2.92 -18.41 34.68
C ASN A 307 3.47 -19.68 34.01
N ASN A 308 4.80 -19.78 33.85
CA ASN A 308 5.50 -20.85 33.12
C ASN A 308 6.90 -21.08 33.70
N ASP A 309 7.59 -22.12 33.22
CA ASP A 309 8.89 -22.50 33.78
C ASP A 309 10.07 -21.74 33.14
N ASP A 310 9.93 -21.15 31.96
CA ASP A 310 11.04 -20.49 31.27
C ASP A 310 11.63 -19.31 32.07
N ALA A 311 10.79 -18.59 32.83
CA ALA A 311 11.24 -17.45 33.61
C ALA A 311 12.23 -17.80 34.75
N TYR A 312 12.25 -19.05 35.22
CA TYR A 312 13.24 -19.48 36.19
C TYR A 312 14.67 -19.47 35.62
N LYS A 313 14.84 -19.74 34.34
CA LYS A 313 16.13 -19.60 33.65
C LYS A 313 16.67 -18.17 33.76
N THR A 314 15.77 -17.17 33.72
CA THR A 314 16.12 -15.74 33.90
C THR A 314 16.53 -15.45 35.35
N ALA A 315 15.81 -15.99 36.35
CA ALA A 315 16.20 -15.85 37.75
C ALA A 315 17.61 -16.40 38.02
N TYR A 316 17.94 -17.57 37.50
CA TYR A 316 19.27 -18.17 37.60
C TYR A 316 20.35 -17.34 36.87
N ALA A 317 20.05 -16.85 35.66
CA ALA A 317 20.99 -16.03 34.92
C ALA A 317 21.32 -14.71 35.67
N LEU A 318 20.31 -14.04 36.23
CA LEU A 318 20.46 -12.83 37.00
C LEU A 318 21.24 -13.07 38.30
N LYS A 319 20.90 -14.14 39.03
CA LYS A 319 21.61 -14.55 40.27
C LYS A 319 23.09 -14.81 39.98
N ALA A 320 23.39 -15.53 38.91
CA ALA A 320 24.77 -15.78 38.47
C ALA A 320 25.51 -14.50 38.05
N ALA A 321 24.81 -13.47 37.57
CA ALA A 321 25.33 -12.17 37.23
C ALA A 321 25.39 -11.18 38.42
N GLY A 322 25.07 -11.62 39.64
CA GLY A 322 25.17 -10.84 40.88
C GLY A 322 23.95 -9.99 41.22
N ALA A 323 22.81 -10.17 40.57
CA ALA A 323 21.55 -9.51 40.96
C ALA A 323 20.87 -10.25 42.09
N GLU A 324 20.21 -9.51 42.98
CA GLU A 324 19.36 -10.05 44.07
C GLU A 324 17.97 -10.38 43.51
N ILE A 325 17.53 -11.63 43.61
CA ILE A 325 16.16 -12.03 43.30
C ILE A 325 15.34 -11.88 44.60
N VAL A 326 14.54 -10.83 44.69
CA VAL A 326 13.75 -10.53 45.90
C VAL A 326 12.45 -11.30 45.96
N ALA A 327 11.86 -11.68 44.82
CA ALA A 327 10.70 -12.56 44.75
C ALA A 327 10.55 -13.18 43.35
N VAL A 328 10.05 -14.42 43.31
CA VAL A 328 9.49 -15.05 42.10
C VAL A 328 7.99 -15.21 42.33
N LEU A 329 7.19 -14.44 41.66
CA LEU A 329 5.73 -14.44 41.72
C LEU A 329 5.21 -15.40 40.64
N ASP A 330 4.89 -16.62 41.06
CA ASP A 330 4.36 -17.66 40.17
C ASP A 330 2.84 -17.75 40.30
N ALA A 331 2.13 -17.58 39.21
CA ALA A 331 0.68 -17.60 39.19
C ALA A 331 0.10 -19.01 39.48
N ARG A 332 0.91 -20.05 39.31
CA ARG A 332 0.51 -21.45 39.51
C ARG A 332 0.42 -21.83 41.00
N PRO A 333 -0.49 -22.72 41.32
CA PRO A 333 -0.61 -23.20 42.73
C PRO A 333 0.57 -24.10 43.14
N ALA A 334 1.15 -24.85 42.18
CA ALA A 334 2.27 -25.77 42.45
C ALA A 334 3.29 -25.69 41.30
N PRO A 335 4.14 -24.65 41.29
CA PRO A 335 5.15 -24.51 40.21
C PRO A 335 6.29 -25.51 40.38
N ALA A 336 6.84 -25.99 39.27
CA ALA A 336 7.99 -26.90 39.29
C ALA A 336 9.25 -26.29 39.94
N GLY A 337 9.35 -24.94 39.94
CA GLY A 337 10.47 -24.21 40.53
C GLY A 337 10.35 -23.96 42.05
N ALA A 338 9.37 -24.55 42.77
CA ALA A 338 9.20 -24.31 44.19
C ALA A 338 10.43 -24.64 45.05
N ASP A 339 11.17 -25.70 44.63
CA ASP A 339 12.38 -26.16 45.33
C ASP A 339 13.69 -25.59 44.74
N SER A 340 13.63 -24.50 44.00
CA SER A 340 14.72 -23.91 43.25
C SER A 340 15.79 -23.17 44.08
N GLY A 341 15.59 -23.03 45.40
CA GLY A 341 16.43 -22.18 46.26
C GLY A 341 16.27 -20.67 45.98
N LEU A 342 15.19 -20.29 45.33
CA LEU A 342 14.76 -18.92 45.09
C LEU A 342 13.58 -18.54 46.01
N PRO A 343 13.33 -17.27 46.31
CA PRO A 343 12.16 -16.83 47.07
C PRO A 343 10.88 -16.92 46.21
N VAL A 344 10.31 -18.13 46.06
CA VAL A 344 9.13 -18.40 45.23
C VAL A 344 7.84 -18.21 46.03
N TYR A 345 6.88 -17.50 45.49
CA TYR A 345 5.55 -17.28 46.00
C TYR A 345 4.52 -17.86 45.02
N ASN A 346 3.80 -18.88 45.43
CA ASN A 346 2.77 -19.56 44.60
C ASN A 346 1.45 -18.80 44.67
N ASN A 347 0.56 -19.05 43.66
CA ASN A 347 -0.70 -18.31 43.52
C ASN A 347 -0.47 -16.80 43.59
N ALA A 348 0.62 -16.32 42.99
CA ALA A 348 1.08 -14.96 43.09
C ALA A 348 0.95 -14.24 41.75
N VAL A 349 0.21 -13.14 41.71
CA VAL A 349 0.03 -12.34 40.49
C VAL A 349 0.35 -10.87 40.76
N PRO A 350 1.08 -10.18 39.85
CA PRO A 350 1.39 -8.78 40.02
C PRO A 350 0.11 -7.94 39.90
N LEU A 351 -0.05 -6.97 40.80
CA LEU A 351 -1.17 -6.03 40.81
C LEU A 351 -0.78 -4.65 40.33
N SER A 352 0.40 -4.17 40.70
CA SER A 352 0.87 -2.84 40.32
C SER A 352 2.37 -2.66 40.51
N THR A 353 2.93 -1.68 39.84
CA THR A 353 4.25 -1.13 40.14
C THR A 353 4.13 0.26 40.75
N ASN A 354 5.07 0.62 41.64
CA ASN A 354 5.24 1.97 42.15
C ASN A 354 6.65 2.49 41.87
N GLY A 355 6.80 3.81 41.85
CA GLY A 355 8.10 4.41 41.61
C GLY A 355 8.01 5.86 41.18
N ALA A 356 9.17 6.49 40.94
CA ALA A 356 9.26 7.79 40.34
C ALA A 356 8.88 7.71 38.83
N ARG A 357 8.76 8.88 38.18
CA ARG A 357 8.35 8.95 36.77
C ARG A 357 9.27 8.16 35.81
N HIS A 358 10.51 7.90 36.21
CA HIS A 358 11.55 7.35 35.32
C HIS A 358 12.13 6.01 35.77
N CYS A 359 11.70 5.48 36.94
CA CYS A 359 12.22 4.21 37.46
C CYS A 359 11.19 3.49 38.35
N LEU A 360 11.26 2.18 38.31
CA LEU A 360 10.59 1.29 39.25
C LEU A 360 11.25 1.45 40.65
N LYS A 361 10.44 1.37 41.71
CA LYS A 361 10.91 1.30 43.12
C LYS A 361 10.32 0.14 43.87
N SER A 362 9.10 -0.29 43.57
CA SER A 362 8.51 -1.44 44.19
C SER A 362 7.46 -2.12 43.32
N VAL A 363 7.24 -3.39 43.56
CA VAL A 363 6.23 -4.24 42.94
C VAL A 363 5.25 -4.67 44.01
N THR A 364 3.96 -4.53 43.76
CA THR A 364 2.88 -5.04 44.62
C THR A 364 2.20 -6.20 43.91
N ALA A 365 1.99 -7.30 44.63
CA ALA A 365 1.32 -8.49 44.13
C ALA A 365 0.29 -9.04 45.09
N ARG A 366 -0.61 -9.86 44.63
CA ARG A 366 -1.52 -10.69 45.40
C ARG A 366 -0.92 -12.08 45.48
N VAL A 367 -0.67 -12.55 46.71
CA VAL A 367 -0.13 -13.87 47.04
C VAL A 367 -1.14 -14.61 47.93
N ASN A 368 -1.69 -15.71 47.48
CA ASN A 368 -2.72 -16.47 48.20
C ASN A 368 -3.86 -15.60 48.72
N GLY A 369 -4.30 -14.60 47.94
CA GLY A 369 -5.36 -13.66 48.29
C GLY A 369 -4.90 -12.40 49.05
N LEU A 370 -3.71 -12.40 49.64
CA LEU A 370 -3.15 -11.28 50.42
C LEU A 370 -2.29 -10.36 49.58
N THR A 371 -2.30 -9.07 49.87
CA THR A 371 -1.46 -8.10 49.16
C THR A 371 -0.10 -7.95 49.82
N GLN A 372 0.98 -8.13 49.05
CA GLN A 372 2.36 -7.95 49.50
C GLN A 372 3.13 -7.05 48.55
N SER A 373 4.22 -6.44 49.00
CA SER A 373 5.06 -5.54 48.22
C SER A 373 6.55 -5.78 48.47
N TRP A 374 7.34 -5.63 47.44
CA TRP A 374 8.80 -5.77 47.46
C TRP A 374 9.45 -4.54 46.83
N ASP A 375 10.51 -4.05 47.47
CA ASP A 375 11.36 -3.05 46.86
C ASP A 375 12.18 -3.70 45.75
N ALA A 376 12.07 -3.13 44.52
CA ALA A 376 12.74 -3.63 43.34
C ALA A 376 12.96 -2.52 42.34
N ASP A 377 14.04 -2.60 41.57
CA ASP A 377 14.35 -1.70 40.44
C ASP A 377 14.07 -2.32 39.08
N LEU A 378 13.78 -3.63 39.04
CA LEU A 378 13.38 -4.39 37.84
C LEU A 378 12.26 -5.38 38.19
N ILE A 379 11.28 -5.49 37.28
CA ILE A 379 10.39 -6.66 37.23
C ILE A 379 10.55 -7.32 35.86
N ALA A 380 10.90 -8.61 35.87
CA ALA A 380 10.97 -9.44 34.66
C ALA A 380 9.69 -10.26 34.54
N VAL A 381 8.96 -10.08 33.43
CA VAL A 381 7.60 -10.60 33.26
C VAL A 381 7.57 -11.66 32.17
N SER A 382 6.92 -12.82 32.45
CA SER A 382 6.66 -13.87 31.48
C SER A 382 5.21 -14.33 31.57
N GLY A 383 4.38 -13.90 30.62
CA GLY A 383 2.94 -14.23 30.54
C GLY A 383 2.64 -15.36 29.54
N GLY A 384 3.64 -16.14 29.18
CA GLY A 384 3.56 -17.20 28.16
C GLY A 384 4.11 -16.77 26.81
N PHE A 385 3.78 -17.52 25.78
CA PHE A 385 4.38 -17.38 24.45
C PHE A 385 3.34 -17.31 23.34
N THR A 386 3.58 -16.44 22.36
CA THR A 386 2.77 -16.35 21.14
C THR A 386 3.59 -16.86 19.97
N PRO A 387 3.20 -17.96 19.31
CA PRO A 387 3.83 -18.44 18.09
C PRO A 387 3.87 -17.37 16.99
N VAL A 388 4.99 -17.30 16.27
CA VAL A 388 5.16 -16.37 15.16
C VAL A 388 4.63 -17.01 13.88
N VAL A 389 3.32 -16.89 13.64
CA VAL A 389 2.57 -17.62 12.59
C VAL A 389 2.14 -16.77 11.41
N HIS A 390 2.55 -15.51 11.35
CA HIS A 390 2.09 -14.59 10.30
C HIS A 390 2.40 -15.06 8.88
N LEU A 391 3.58 -15.61 8.62
CA LEU A 391 3.97 -16.15 7.31
C LEU A 391 3.17 -17.42 6.95
N HIS A 392 2.87 -18.27 7.94
CA HIS A 392 1.99 -19.42 7.74
C HIS A 392 0.59 -18.99 7.30
N MET A 393 0.03 -17.99 7.96
CA MET A 393 -1.27 -17.40 7.59
C MET A 393 -1.26 -16.75 6.21
N GLN A 394 -0.18 -16.04 5.87
CA GLN A 394 -0.01 -15.41 4.55
C GLN A 394 0.15 -16.45 3.43
N ALA A 395 0.67 -17.65 3.74
CA ALA A 395 0.70 -18.78 2.82
C ALA A 395 -0.69 -19.44 2.59
N GLY A 396 -1.76 -18.84 3.13
CA GLY A 396 -3.11 -19.41 3.09
C GLY A 396 -3.33 -20.52 4.12
N GLY A 397 -2.52 -20.52 5.17
CA GLY A 397 -2.61 -21.46 6.28
C GLY A 397 -3.74 -21.13 7.26
N THR A 398 -4.20 -22.15 7.99
CA THR A 398 -5.14 -22.03 9.10
C THR A 398 -4.41 -22.22 10.43
N LEU A 399 -5.07 -21.80 11.50
CA LEU A 399 -4.54 -21.95 12.87
C LEU A 399 -5.55 -22.72 13.72
N ASP A 400 -5.04 -23.60 14.59
CA ASP A 400 -5.77 -24.28 15.62
C ASP A 400 -5.42 -23.70 16.99
N TRP A 401 -6.33 -23.89 17.95
CA TRP A 401 -6.09 -23.48 19.32
C TRP A 401 -5.44 -24.59 20.14
N ASN A 402 -4.34 -24.28 20.81
CA ASN A 402 -3.67 -25.18 21.75
C ASN A 402 -3.96 -24.76 23.18
N ASP A 403 -4.77 -25.55 23.88
CA ASP A 403 -5.19 -25.25 25.26
C ASP A 403 -4.04 -25.27 26.27
N ALA A 404 -3.06 -26.15 26.09
CA ALA A 404 -1.92 -26.23 27.01
C ALA A 404 -1.01 -25.00 26.90
N ALA A 405 -0.82 -24.48 25.72
CA ALA A 405 -0.02 -23.28 25.45
C ALA A 405 -0.84 -21.97 25.48
N GLN A 406 -2.17 -22.08 25.54
CA GLN A 406 -3.08 -20.93 25.42
C GLN A 406 -2.71 -20.04 24.24
N ALA A 407 -2.55 -20.65 23.07
CA ALA A 407 -2.02 -20.02 21.86
C ALA A 407 -2.59 -20.62 20.58
N PHE A 408 -2.63 -19.82 19.52
CA PHE A 408 -2.88 -20.31 18.18
C PHE A 408 -1.61 -20.90 17.58
N VAL A 409 -1.71 -22.11 17.03
CA VAL A 409 -0.63 -22.86 16.41
C VAL A 409 -0.95 -23.16 14.95
N PRO A 410 0.03 -23.35 14.06
CA PRO A 410 -0.19 -23.72 12.67
C PRO A 410 -0.95 -25.01 12.50
N ALA A 411 -1.94 -25.03 11.61
CA ALA A 411 -2.71 -26.21 11.23
C ALA A 411 -2.44 -26.58 9.75
N THR A 412 -3.42 -26.41 8.87
CA THR A 412 -3.27 -26.70 7.44
C THR A 412 -2.66 -25.55 6.66
N SER A 413 -2.08 -25.79 5.50
CA SER A 413 -1.66 -24.78 4.55
C SER A 413 -2.06 -25.14 3.12
N ARG A 414 -2.28 -24.12 2.29
CA ARG A 414 -2.53 -24.28 0.85
C ARG A 414 -1.26 -24.38 0.03
N GLN A 415 -0.15 -23.86 0.54
CA GLN A 415 1.15 -23.85 -0.14
C GLN A 415 2.11 -24.79 0.55
N ASN A 416 3.28 -25.03 -0.09
CA ASN A 416 4.28 -25.99 0.40
C ASN A 416 5.10 -25.39 1.56
N VAL A 417 4.44 -25.17 2.69
CA VAL A 417 5.04 -24.61 3.91
C VAL A 417 4.92 -25.56 5.08
N THR A 418 6.00 -25.72 5.82
CA THR A 418 6.06 -26.48 7.08
C THR A 418 6.53 -25.55 8.19
N THR A 419 5.83 -25.54 9.32
CA THR A 419 6.24 -24.77 10.50
C THR A 419 6.79 -25.69 11.56
N ILE A 420 7.93 -25.34 12.16
CA ILE A 420 8.68 -26.17 13.12
C ILE A 420 9.14 -25.37 14.36
N GLY A 421 9.64 -26.08 15.35
CA GLY A 421 10.17 -25.50 16.60
C GLY A 421 9.10 -24.79 17.43
N GLY A 422 9.45 -23.74 18.14
CA GLY A 422 8.55 -23.01 19.05
C GLY A 422 7.36 -22.31 18.37
N ALA A 423 7.38 -22.16 17.03
CA ALA A 423 6.24 -21.67 16.28
C ALA A 423 5.15 -22.73 16.11
N ALA A 424 5.52 -24.02 16.03
CA ALA A 424 4.58 -25.14 15.93
C ALA A 424 4.23 -25.72 17.31
N ASN A 425 5.22 -25.77 18.22
CA ASN A 425 5.12 -26.41 19.53
C ASN A 425 5.52 -25.41 20.63
N PRO A 426 4.67 -24.46 20.99
CA PRO A 426 4.94 -23.53 22.08
C PRO A 426 4.89 -24.23 23.44
N GLU A 427 5.62 -23.65 24.41
CA GLU A 427 5.64 -24.19 25.78
C GLU A 427 4.26 -24.03 26.47
N PRO A 428 3.85 -25.01 27.31
CA PRO A 428 2.64 -24.90 28.10
C PRO A 428 2.67 -23.72 29.07
N VAL A 429 1.52 -23.08 29.27
CA VAL A 429 1.38 -21.94 30.17
C VAL A 429 0.12 -22.07 31.04
N PHE A 430 0.17 -21.52 32.22
CA PHE A 430 -0.99 -21.44 33.11
C PHE A 430 -1.78 -20.17 32.72
N ASN A 431 -3.07 -20.35 32.48
CA ASN A 431 -3.92 -19.21 32.14
C ASN A 431 -4.08 -18.26 33.35
N VAL A 432 -3.71 -17.01 33.18
CA VAL A 432 -3.88 -15.96 34.17
C VAL A 432 -4.89 -14.96 33.66
N VAL A 433 -6.04 -14.89 34.32
CA VAL A 433 -7.01 -13.81 34.06
C VAL A 433 -6.44 -12.50 34.62
N PRO A 434 -6.30 -11.46 33.79
CA PRO A 434 -5.79 -10.18 34.27
C PRO A 434 -6.69 -9.61 35.36
N VAL A 435 -6.15 -9.42 36.54
CA VAL A 435 -6.89 -8.88 37.69
C VAL A 435 -6.41 -7.46 37.92
N SER A 436 -7.28 -6.53 37.94
CA SER A 436 -7.22 -5.20 38.55
C SER A 436 -7.27 -4.01 37.59
N LYS A 437 -7.44 -2.87 38.18
CA LYS A 437 -7.59 -1.49 37.66
C LYS A 437 -7.38 -1.31 36.15
N PRO A 438 -8.37 -1.61 35.32
CA PRO A 438 -8.21 -1.68 33.85
C PRO A 438 -7.68 -0.37 33.23
N LYS A 439 -7.94 0.77 33.86
CA LYS A 439 -7.52 2.10 33.41
C LYS A 439 -6.00 2.33 33.34
N LYS A 440 -5.20 1.52 34.04
CA LYS A 440 -3.74 1.67 34.12
C LYS A 440 -2.99 0.42 33.70
N SER A 441 -3.70 -0.58 33.16
CA SER A 441 -3.16 -1.83 32.68
C SER A 441 -3.04 -1.73 31.16
N PHE A 442 -1.84 -1.40 30.68
CA PHE A 442 -1.57 -1.26 29.24
C PHE A 442 -1.42 -2.63 28.59
N ILE A 443 -2.04 -2.79 27.44
CA ILE A 443 -1.93 -3.97 26.58
C ILE A 443 -1.23 -3.63 25.28
N ASP A 444 -1.47 -2.45 24.70
CA ASP A 444 -0.68 -1.91 23.59
C ASP A 444 0.15 -0.74 24.11
N PHE A 445 1.45 -0.98 24.25
CA PHE A 445 2.39 -0.01 24.79
C PHE A 445 2.72 1.10 23.79
N GLN A 446 2.62 0.82 22.50
CA GLN A 446 2.96 1.79 21.45
C GLN A 446 1.83 2.79 21.22
N ASN A 447 0.58 2.33 21.17
CA ASN A 447 -0.59 3.16 20.97
C ASN A 447 -1.30 3.58 22.27
N ASP A 448 -0.72 3.27 23.43
CA ASP A 448 -1.28 3.62 24.73
C ASP A 448 -2.69 3.06 24.96
N VAL A 449 -2.97 1.81 24.52
CA VAL A 449 -4.25 1.14 24.73
C VAL A 449 -4.23 0.35 26.02
N THR A 450 -5.27 0.51 26.83
CA THR A 450 -5.47 -0.18 28.10
C THR A 450 -6.59 -1.21 28.03
N LEU A 451 -6.72 -2.06 29.04
CA LEU A 451 -7.88 -2.96 29.17
C LEU A 451 -9.20 -2.18 29.24
N SER A 452 -9.21 -0.95 29.82
CA SER A 452 -10.42 -0.12 29.85
C SER A 452 -10.82 0.41 28.48
N ASP A 453 -9.90 0.55 27.52
CA ASP A 453 -10.24 0.92 26.14
C ASP A 453 -10.96 -0.23 25.42
N VAL A 454 -10.61 -1.49 25.73
CA VAL A 454 -11.34 -2.68 25.25
C VAL A 454 -12.74 -2.71 25.86
N ASP A 455 -12.85 -2.47 27.19
CA ASP A 455 -14.16 -2.42 27.89
C ASP A 455 -15.06 -1.33 27.32
N LEU A 456 -14.49 -0.16 27.01
CA LEU A 456 -15.20 0.95 26.41
C LEU A 456 -15.67 0.62 24.99
N ALA A 457 -14.79 0.07 24.15
CA ALA A 457 -15.14 -0.35 22.79
C ALA A 457 -16.28 -1.38 22.82
N TRP A 458 -16.22 -2.35 23.74
CA TRP A 458 -17.32 -3.30 23.96
C TRP A 458 -18.62 -2.60 24.32
N ALA A 459 -18.60 -1.68 25.31
CA ALA A 459 -19.77 -0.94 25.75
C ALA A 459 -20.41 -0.11 24.63
N GLU A 460 -19.61 0.35 23.67
CA GLU A 460 -20.04 1.12 22.51
C GLU A 460 -20.45 0.26 21.31
N GLY A 461 -20.48 -1.07 21.45
CA GLY A 461 -21.04 -1.97 20.45
C GLY A 461 -20.03 -2.61 19.49
N TYR A 462 -18.73 -2.39 19.68
CA TYR A 462 -17.69 -3.04 18.86
C TYR A 462 -17.48 -4.49 19.32
N ARG A 463 -18.16 -5.42 18.66
CA ARG A 463 -18.16 -6.85 19.02
C ARG A 463 -17.11 -7.68 18.29
N SER A 464 -16.79 -7.33 17.06
CA SER A 464 -15.79 -8.01 16.26
C SER A 464 -14.39 -7.56 16.68
N VAL A 465 -13.43 -8.50 16.74
CA VAL A 465 -12.01 -8.22 17.04
C VAL A 465 -11.41 -7.22 16.03
N GLU A 466 -11.77 -7.30 14.76
CA GLU A 466 -11.28 -6.41 13.71
C GLU A 466 -11.80 -4.96 13.88
N HIS A 467 -13.07 -4.78 14.26
CA HIS A 467 -13.62 -3.46 14.53
C HIS A 467 -13.09 -2.87 15.84
N LEU A 468 -13.01 -3.68 16.90
CA LEU A 468 -12.41 -3.28 18.16
C LEU A 468 -10.96 -2.82 17.97
N LYS A 469 -10.17 -3.57 17.20
CA LYS A 469 -8.79 -3.22 16.85
C LYS A 469 -8.70 -1.83 16.20
N ARG A 470 -9.53 -1.56 15.20
CA ARG A 470 -9.54 -0.26 14.49
C ARG A 470 -10.01 0.89 15.38
N TYR A 471 -11.03 0.65 16.18
CA TYR A 471 -11.58 1.67 17.07
C TYR A 471 -10.63 2.08 18.19
N THR A 472 -9.92 1.12 18.76
CA THR A 472 -8.95 1.36 19.84
C THR A 472 -7.55 1.69 19.34
N THR A 473 -7.25 1.48 18.06
CA THR A 473 -5.91 1.48 17.44
C THR A 473 -4.98 0.35 17.94
N LEU A 474 -5.54 -0.66 18.59
CA LEU A 474 -4.81 -1.80 19.11
C LEU A 474 -4.04 -2.56 18.02
N GLY A 475 -2.75 -2.80 18.20
CA GLY A 475 -1.91 -3.55 17.29
C GLY A 475 -1.79 -2.94 15.89
N MET A 476 -2.06 -1.65 15.74
CA MET A 476 -1.95 -0.91 14.48
C MET A 476 -0.64 -0.15 14.32
N ALA A 477 0.21 -0.16 15.32
CA ALA A 477 1.51 0.49 15.29
C ALA A 477 2.60 -0.42 14.68
N THR A 478 3.87 0.02 14.73
CA THR A 478 4.99 -0.67 14.07
C THR A 478 5.28 -2.07 14.64
N ASP A 479 4.84 -2.38 15.86
CA ASP A 479 4.92 -3.70 16.47
C ASP A 479 3.87 -4.68 15.94
N GLN A 480 2.85 -4.19 15.22
CA GLN A 480 1.76 -4.98 14.62
C GLN A 480 1.06 -5.93 15.59
N GLY A 481 0.96 -5.52 16.85
CA GLY A 481 0.25 -6.29 17.89
C GLY A 481 0.98 -7.53 18.40
N LYS A 482 2.29 -7.64 18.17
CA LYS A 482 3.10 -8.79 18.62
C LYS A 482 2.94 -9.08 20.12
N LEU A 483 2.85 -8.03 20.93
CA LEU A 483 2.68 -8.12 22.39
C LEU A 483 1.25 -7.94 22.86
N SER A 484 0.38 -7.30 22.07
CA SER A 484 -0.93 -6.82 22.54
C SER A 484 -2.11 -7.73 22.17
N ASN A 485 -2.05 -8.42 21.02
CA ASN A 485 -3.21 -9.09 20.42
C ASN A 485 -3.83 -10.15 21.35
N MET A 486 -3.02 -10.99 22.01
CA MET A 486 -3.55 -12.07 22.86
C MET A 486 -4.23 -11.55 24.12
N ALA A 487 -3.68 -10.50 24.76
CA ALA A 487 -4.30 -9.90 25.94
C ALA A 487 -5.66 -9.26 25.62
N ALA A 488 -5.75 -8.63 24.45
CA ALA A 488 -7.00 -8.03 23.98
C ALA A 488 -8.05 -9.08 23.60
N LEU A 489 -7.64 -10.16 22.93
CA LEU A 489 -8.53 -11.29 22.62
C LEU A 489 -9.08 -11.94 23.88
N GLY A 490 -8.24 -12.20 24.87
CA GLY A 490 -8.67 -12.73 26.15
C GLY A 490 -9.71 -11.85 26.84
N ARG A 491 -9.51 -10.51 26.84
CA ARG A 491 -10.48 -9.57 27.40
C ARG A 491 -11.78 -9.50 26.58
N LEU A 492 -11.70 -9.56 25.27
CA LEU A 492 -12.89 -9.58 24.41
C LEU A 492 -13.69 -10.86 24.59
N ALA A 493 -13.05 -12.03 24.62
CA ALA A 493 -13.66 -13.32 24.86
C ALA A 493 -14.40 -13.36 26.22
N GLU A 494 -13.75 -12.86 27.29
CA GLU A 494 -14.37 -12.69 28.61
C GLU A 494 -15.66 -11.85 28.52
N LYS A 495 -15.65 -10.74 27.80
CA LYS A 495 -16.81 -9.87 27.59
C LYS A 495 -17.92 -10.53 26.76
N GLN A 496 -17.56 -11.37 25.81
CA GLN A 496 -18.50 -12.12 25.00
C GLN A 496 -19.08 -13.35 25.72
N GLY A 497 -18.40 -13.82 26.78
CA GLY A 497 -18.74 -15.06 27.49
C GLY A 497 -18.42 -16.32 26.66
N VAL A 498 -17.40 -16.26 25.81
CA VAL A 498 -16.97 -17.34 24.92
C VAL A 498 -15.49 -17.69 25.16
N ALA A 499 -15.03 -18.79 24.58
CA ALA A 499 -13.60 -19.14 24.57
C ALA A 499 -12.81 -18.22 23.63
N ILE A 500 -11.50 -18.06 23.88
CA ILE A 500 -10.63 -17.19 23.06
C ILE A 500 -10.70 -17.51 21.57
N PRO A 501 -10.64 -18.79 21.12
CA PRO A 501 -10.73 -19.11 19.68
C PRO A 501 -12.07 -18.71 19.05
N GLU A 502 -13.15 -18.69 19.81
CA GLU A 502 -14.47 -18.30 19.31
C GLU A 502 -14.61 -16.78 19.12
N ALA A 503 -13.85 -15.98 19.86
CA ALA A 503 -13.82 -14.53 19.72
C ALA A 503 -13.24 -14.08 18.37
N GLY A 504 -12.54 -14.97 17.66
CA GLY A 504 -11.93 -14.73 16.37
C GLY A 504 -10.47 -14.29 16.45
N LEU A 505 -9.83 -14.13 15.30
CA LEU A 505 -8.44 -13.72 15.16
C LEU A 505 -8.32 -12.64 14.09
N THR A 506 -7.34 -11.76 14.24
CA THR A 506 -7.04 -10.73 13.24
C THR A 506 -6.19 -11.31 12.10
N THR A 507 -6.41 -10.82 10.87
CA THR A 507 -5.63 -11.22 9.71
C THR A 507 -4.25 -10.56 9.73
N PHE A 508 -3.20 -11.35 9.52
CA PHE A 508 -1.83 -10.84 9.39
C PHE A 508 -1.54 -10.44 7.95
N ARG A 509 -1.34 -9.14 7.74
CA ARG A 509 -1.01 -8.57 6.42
C ARG A 509 0.49 -8.31 6.29
N PRO A 510 1.10 -8.56 5.10
CA PRO A 510 2.47 -8.14 4.85
C PRO A 510 2.53 -6.59 4.67
N PRO A 511 3.64 -5.93 5.09
CA PRO A 511 4.73 -6.49 5.87
C PRO A 511 4.39 -6.52 7.38
N TYR A 512 4.69 -7.64 8.06
CA TYR A 512 4.48 -7.78 9.52
C TYR A 512 5.58 -7.09 10.34
N THR A 513 6.72 -6.84 9.75
CA THR A 513 7.81 -6.00 10.27
C THR A 513 7.95 -4.80 9.34
N PRO A 514 8.17 -3.59 9.86
CA PRO A 514 8.29 -2.39 9.03
C PRO A 514 9.36 -2.52 7.95
N VAL A 515 9.04 -2.07 6.75
CA VAL A 515 9.92 -2.04 5.58
C VAL A 515 10.06 -0.60 5.13
N THR A 516 11.28 -0.17 4.79
CA THR A 516 11.51 1.20 4.33
C THR A 516 10.93 1.45 2.95
N MET A 517 10.42 2.64 2.72
CA MET A 517 9.85 3.04 1.42
C MET A 517 10.88 2.97 0.30
N GLY A 518 12.15 3.35 0.60
CA GLY A 518 13.24 3.26 -0.36
C GLY A 518 13.50 1.83 -0.83
N LEU A 519 13.41 0.85 0.06
CA LEU A 519 13.58 -0.56 -0.30
C LEU A 519 12.47 -1.06 -1.23
N LEU A 520 11.21 -0.65 -0.97
CA LEU A 520 10.09 -1.01 -1.84
C LEU A 520 10.21 -0.37 -3.23
N ALA A 521 10.65 0.88 -3.29
CA ALA A 521 10.90 1.58 -4.54
C ALA A 521 12.11 1.00 -5.31
N GLY A 522 13.12 0.51 -4.60
CA GLY A 522 14.33 -0.08 -5.22
C GLY A 522 15.04 0.88 -6.16
N ALA A 523 15.33 0.43 -7.39
CA ALA A 523 15.95 1.26 -8.43
C ALA A 523 15.05 2.38 -8.94
N GLY A 524 13.73 2.28 -8.73
CA GLY A 524 12.75 3.33 -9.01
C GLY A 524 12.67 4.43 -7.96
N ALA A 525 13.51 4.40 -6.93
CA ALA A 525 13.57 5.47 -5.93
C ALA A 525 14.07 6.79 -6.54
N LYS A 526 13.70 7.91 -5.92
CA LYS A 526 14.10 9.26 -6.34
C LYS A 526 13.54 9.57 -7.75
N ASP A 527 14.32 10.31 -8.53
CA ASP A 527 13.91 10.78 -9.87
C ASP A 527 13.66 9.64 -10.86
N ALA A 528 14.32 8.51 -10.67
CA ALA A 528 14.12 7.33 -11.53
C ALA A 528 12.70 6.73 -11.44
N GLY A 529 12.02 6.91 -10.30
CA GLY A 529 10.63 6.49 -10.10
C GLY A 529 9.58 7.49 -10.59
N ALA A 530 10.00 8.70 -10.90
CA ALA A 530 9.14 9.81 -11.33
C ALA A 530 9.43 10.21 -12.78
N HIS A 531 9.77 9.25 -13.66
CA HIS A 531 10.07 9.55 -15.04
C HIS A 531 8.85 10.14 -15.78
N VAL A 532 9.12 11.04 -16.70
CA VAL A 532 8.13 11.73 -17.50
C VAL A 532 8.40 11.40 -18.98
N ARG A 533 7.34 11.00 -19.68
CA ARG A 533 7.36 10.88 -21.15
C ARG A 533 6.95 12.22 -21.75
N ARG A 534 7.78 12.77 -22.60
CA ARG A 534 7.52 14.03 -23.30
C ARG A 534 6.97 13.75 -24.69
N LEU A 535 6.01 14.57 -25.09
CA LEU A 535 5.52 14.60 -26.47
C LEU A 535 6.65 15.02 -27.43
N ALA A 536 6.58 14.59 -28.69
CA ALA A 536 7.49 15.09 -29.74
C ALA A 536 7.42 16.63 -29.86
N LEU A 537 6.26 17.21 -29.60
CA LEU A 537 5.99 18.65 -29.63
C LEU A 537 6.07 19.33 -28.26
N TYR A 538 6.68 18.67 -27.24
CA TYR A 538 6.72 19.20 -25.86
C TYR A 538 7.26 20.63 -25.79
N ASP A 539 8.38 20.94 -26.46
CA ASP A 539 9.02 22.24 -26.41
C ASP A 539 8.17 23.34 -27.11
N VAL A 540 7.45 22.94 -28.17
CA VAL A 540 6.49 23.82 -28.87
C VAL A 540 5.35 24.22 -27.93
N HIS A 541 4.81 23.26 -27.20
CA HIS A 541 3.77 23.52 -26.18
C HIS A 541 4.31 24.32 -25.00
N ALA A 542 5.50 23.96 -24.50
CA ALA A 542 6.11 24.62 -23.35
C ALA A 542 6.35 26.12 -23.61
N ALA A 543 6.72 26.50 -24.85
CA ALA A 543 6.87 27.91 -25.25
C ALA A 543 5.56 28.72 -25.15
N LYS A 544 4.41 28.04 -25.08
CA LYS A 544 3.06 28.68 -24.98
C LYS A 544 2.54 28.68 -23.55
N ASN A 545 3.33 28.23 -22.58
CA ASN A 545 2.98 28.19 -21.15
C ASN A 545 1.62 27.53 -20.84
N PRO A 546 1.34 26.29 -21.31
CA PRO A 546 0.08 25.64 -21.03
C PRO A 546 -0.04 25.23 -19.57
N ILE A 547 -1.25 25.03 -19.12
CA ILE A 547 -1.49 24.24 -17.90
C ILE A 547 -1.30 22.78 -18.29
N TRP A 548 -0.35 22.11 -17.62
CA TRP A 548 -0.04 20.71 -17.90
C TRP A 548 -0.90 19.75 -17.10
N GLN A 549 -1.22 18.62 -17.69
CA GLN A 549 -1.89 17.50 -17.04
C GLN A 549 -1.09 16.20 -17.24
N PRO A 550 -0.71 15.49 -16.16
CA PRO A 550 -0.16 14.16 -16.28
C PRO A 550 -1.28 13.16 -16.60
N LEU A 551 -1.01 12.22 -17.50
CA LEU A 551 -1.82 11.03 -17.75
C LEU A 551 -0.89 9.83 -17.90
N GLY A 552 -0.86 8.97 -16.88
CA GLY A 552 0.23 8.01 -16.71
C GLY A 552 1.56 8.76 -16.62
N TYR A 553 2.49 8.44 -17.49
CA TYR A 553 3.79 9.13 -17.57
C TYR A 553 3.84 10.31 -18.53
N TRP A 554 2.79 10.53 -19.32
CA TRP A 554 2.73 11.62 -20.29
C TRP A 554 2.33 12.94 -19.65
N PHE A 555 3.01 14.03 -20.05
CA PHE A 555 2.57 15.40 -19.80
C PHE A 555 1.89 15.95 -21.04
N ARG A 556 0.64 16.38 -20.91
CA ARG A 556 -0.18 16.90 -22.01
C ARG A 556 -0.71 18.29 -21.67
N PRO A 557 -0.85 19.19 -22.64
CA PRO A 557 -1.52 20.49 -22.43
C PRO A 557 -2.98 20.28 -22.01
N ARG A 558 -3.33 20.79 -20.83
CA ARG A 558 -4.70 20.78 -20.32
C ARG A 558 -5.50 21.93 -20.86
N ALA A 559 -4.88 23.13 -20.93
CA ALA A 559 -5.43 24.34 -21.52
C ALA A 559 -4.29 25.32 -21.85
N TYR A 560 -4.56 26.28 -22.71
CA TYR A 560 -3.66 27.38 -23.08
C TYR A 560 -4.25 28.72 -22.59
N PRO A 561 -4.05 29.12 -21.32
CA PRO A 561 -4.63 30.32 -20.76
C PRO A 561 -4.06 31.58 -21.41
N VAL A 562 -4.90 32.59 -21.60
CA VAL A 562 -4.53 33.91 -22.08
C VAL A 562 -4.67 34.92 -20.95
N GLY A 563 -3.58 35.62 -20.62
CA GLY A 563 -3.59 36.60 -19.51
C GLY A 563 -3.87 35.93 -18.17
N SER A 564 -4.90 36.40 -17.45
CA SER A 564 -5.27 35.88 -16.13
C SER A 564 -6.41 34.88 -16.14
N GLU A 565 -6.66 34.21 -17.26
CA GLU A 565 -7.72 33.22 -17.37
C GLU A 565 -7.52 32.07 -16.39
N THR A 566 -8.57 31.67 -15.72
CA THR A 566 -8.62 30.38 -14.99
C THR A 566 -8.69 29.22 -16.00
N LEU A 567 -8.39 28.00 -15.52
CA LEU A 567 -8.51 26.78 -16.33
C LEU A 567 -9.89 26.67 -17.00
N ALA A 568 -10.96 26.89 -16.27
CA ALA A 568 -12.33 26.78 -16.78
C ALA A 568 -12.63 27.85 -17.85
N GLN A 569 -12.11 29.07 -17.70
CA GLN A 569 -12.29 30.15 -18.68
C GLN A 569 -11.53 29.85 -19.98
N ALA A 570 -10.25 29.42 -19.86
CA ALA A 570 -9.45 29.04 -20.99
C ALA A 570 -10.10 27.88 -21.77
N ALA A 571 -10.46 26.80 -21.06
CA ALA A 571 -11.10 25.64 -21.66
C ALA A 571 -12.42 25.96 -22.38
N MET A 572 -13.25 26.82 -21.77
CA MET A 572 -14.51 27.24 -22.40
C MET A 572 -14.27 28.10 -23.66
N ARG A 573 -13.29 29.01 -23.63
CA ARG A 573 -12.89 29.79 -24.83
C ARG A 573 -12.37 28.87 -25.95
N GLU A 574 -11.54 27.93 -25.61
CA GLU A 574 -10.99 26.96 -26.54
C GLU A 574 -12.09 26.07 -27.15
N ALA A 575 -12.98 25.54 -26.32
CA ALA A 575 -14.11 24.73 -26.78
C ALA A 575 -15.06 25.53 -27.71
N LYS A 576 -15.31 26.79 -27.39
CA LYS A 576 -16.09 27.70 -28.25
C LYS A 576 -15.41 27.91 -29.61
N ALA A 577 -14.08 28.06 -29.65
CA ALA A 577 -13.36 28.18 -30.92
C ALA A 577 -13.53 26.94 -31.80
N VAL A 578 -13.48 25.74 -31.23
CA VAL A 578 -13.76 24.49 -31.95
C VAL A 578 -15.20 24.44 -32.46
N ARG A 579 -16.19 24.84 -31.66
CA ARG A 579 -17.62 24.81 -32.06
C ARG A 579 -17.96 25.84 -33.13
N SER A 580 -17.33 27.00 -33.11
CA SER A 580 -17.70 28.14 -33.99
C SER A 580 -16.78 28.31 -35.19
N ASN A 581 -15.57 27.75 -35.13
CA ASN A 581 -14.56 28.00 -36.18
C ASN A 581 -13.68 26.75 -36.42
N VAL A 582 -12.45 26.74 -35.88
CA VAL A 582 -11.50 25.62 -35.98
C VAL A 582 -10.60 25.62 -34.74
N GLY A 583 -10.33 24.44 -34.21
CA GLY A 583 -9.34 24.23 -33.16
C GLY A 583 -8.31 23.18 -33.55
N MET A 584 -7.14 23.27 -32.89
CA MET A 584 -6.04 22.33 -33.11
C MET A 584 -5.49 21.83 -31.77
N THR A 585 -5.21 20.54 -31.67
CA THR A 585 -4.65 19.92 -30.47
C THR A 585 -3.68 18.78 -30.77
N ASP A 586 -2.85 18.43 -29.79
CA ASP A 586 -1.91 17.31 -29.86
C ASP A 586 -2.55 16.03 -29.31
N VAL A 587 -2.68 15.01 -30.16
CA VAL A 587 -3.20 13.68 -29.86
C VAL A 587 -2.13 12.59 -29.96
N SER A 588 -0.86 12.97 -29.89
CA SER A 588 0.28 12.06 -30.05
C SER A 588 0.29 10.90 -29.02
N THR A 589 -0.35 11.09 -27.88
CA THR A 589 -0.33 10.08 -26.80
C THR A 589 -1.30 8.93 -26.99
N LEU A 590 -2.21 8.98 -27.96
CA LEU A 590 -3.04 7.83 -28.30
C LEU A 590 -2.15 6.63 -28.63
N ALA A 591 -2.50 5.46 -28.12
CA ALA A 591 -1.80 4.24 -28.48
C ALA A 591 -1.98 3.97 -29.96
N LYS A 592 -0.92 3.52 -30.62
CA LYS A 592 -0.89 3.22 -32.06
C LYS A 592 -0.16 1.90 -32.25
N PHE A 593 -0.83 0.96 -32.91
CA PHE A 593 -0.26 -0.34 -33.24
C PHE A 593 -0.34 -0.54 -34.77
N GLU A 594 0.78 -0.75 -35.40
CA GLU A 594 0.81 -1.19 -36.79
C GLU A 594 0.65 -2.71 -36.82
N VAL A 595 -0.39 -3.17 -37.51
CA VAL A 595 -0.70 -4.59 -37.68
C VAL A 595 -0.54 -4.92 -39.14
N SER A 596 0.40 -5.81 -39.46
CA SER A 596 0.75 -6.13 -40.85
C SER A 596 0.97 -7.62 -41.07
N GLY A 597 0.69 -8.08 -42.29
CA GLY A 597 0.87 -9.48 -42.70
C GLY A 597 -0.34 -10.04 -43.41
N PRO A 598 -0.21 -11.19 -44.07
CA PRO A 598 -1.30 -11.82 -44.84
C PRO A 598 -2.55 -12.09 -44.03
N ASP A 599 -2.37 -12.37 -42.75
CA ASP A 599 -3.46 -12.73 -41.81
C ASP A 599 -3.85 -11.55 -40.90
N ALA A 600 -3.42 -10.32 -41.15
CA ALA A 600 -3.69 -9.14 -40.33
C ALA A 600 -5.19 -8.86 -40.13
N ALA A 601 -5.99 -9.01 -41.18
CA ALA A 601 -7.45 -8.87 -41.12
C ALA A 601 -8.09 -9.89 -40.17
N ALA A 602 -7.70 -11.16 -40.28
CA ALA A 602 -8.21 -12.24 -39.42
C ALA A 602 -7.79 -12.02 -37.96
N PHE A 603 -6.58 -11.56 -37.72
CA PHE A 603 -6.08 -11.23 -36.41
C PHE A 603 -6.88 -10.10 -35.75
N LEU A 604 -7.16 -9.02 -36.50
CA LEU A 604 -7.95 -7.91 -35.99
C LEU A 604 -9.43 -8.28 -35.70
N GLU A 605 -10.00 -9.21 -36.47
CA GLU A 605 -11.35 -9.76 -36.17
C GLU A 605 -11.41 -10.52 -34.83
N ILE A 606 -10.26 -11.04 -34.33
CA ILE A 606 -10.19 -11.68 -33.02
C ILE A 606 -10.09 -10.63 -31.89
N ILE A 607 -9.36 -9.53 -32.12
CA ILE A 607 -9.15 -8.48 -31.12
C ILE A 607 -10.36 -7.53 -31.02
N CYS A 608 -10.88 -7.10 -32.16
CA CYS A 608 -11.91 -6.08 -32.26
C CYS A 608 -13.30 -6.70 -32.20
N ALA A 609 -14.17 -6.16 -31.33
CA ALA A 609 -15.55 -6.63 -31.21
C ALA A 609 -16.44 -6.18 -32.39
N THR A 610 -15.95 -5.29 -33.25
CA THR A 610 -16.64 -4.84 -34.48
C THR A 610 -16.05 -5.48 -35.72
N THR A 611 -16.83 -5.58 -36.82
CA THR A 611 -16.34 -6.14 -38.07
C THR A 611 -15.32 -5.21 -38.73
N VAL A 612 -14.06 -5.60 -38.78
CA VAL A 612 -12.95 -4.78 -39.33
C VAL A 612 -12.24 -5.43 -40.52
N GLY A 613 -12.29 -6.75 -40.64
CA GLY A 613 -11.59 -7.49 -41.74
C GLY A 613 -12.11 -7.19 -43.14
N LYS A 614 -13.34 -6.68 -43.26
CA LYS A 614 -13.98 -6.31 -44.53
C LYS A 614 -13.80 -4.83 -44.92
N LEU A 615 -12.99 -4.07 -44.16
CA LEU A 615 -12.69 -2.68 -44.50
C LEU A 615 -11.98 -2.61 -45.86
N ALA A 616 -12.42 -1.71 -46.74
CA ALA A 616 -11.65 -1.40 -47.95
C ALA A 616 -10.38 -0.64 -47.59
N VAL A 617 -9.35 -0.72 -48.45
CA VAL A 617 -8.13 0.11 -48.29
C VAL A 617 -8.54 1.59 -48.30
N GLY A 618 -7.93 2.40 -47.44
CA GLY A 618 -8.26 3.81 -47.28
C GLY A 618 -9.50 4.05 -46.38
N ARG A 619 -10.02 3.01 -45.74
CA ARG A 619 -11.19 3.15 -44.82
C ARG A 619 -10.81 2.82 -43.38
N GLY A 620 -11.53 3.49 -42.45
CA GLY A 620 -11.43 3.25 -41.01
C GLY A 620 -12.77 2.87 -40.39
N ARG A 621 -12.71 2.41 -39.16
CA ARG A 621 -13.88 2.11 -38.31
C ARG A 621 -13.54 2.31 -36.84
N TYR A 622 -14.47 2.93 -36.11
CA TYR A 622 -14.46 2.88 -34.65
C TYR A 622 -14.69 1.45 -34.17
N THR A 623 -13.95 1.04 -33.19
CA THR A 623 -14.04 -0.30 -32.59
C THR A 623 -13.82 -0.23 -31.08
N PHE A 624 -14.20 -1.30 -30.42
CA PHE A 624 -13.86 -1.52 -29.01
C PHE A 624 -13.42 -2.97 -28.82
N MET A 625 -12.63 -3.19 -27.81
CA MET A 625 -12.06 -4.47 -27.43
C MET A 625 -12.68 -4.94 -26.13
N LEU A 626 -12.89 -6.24 -25.99
CA LEU A 626 -13.47 -6.85 -24.80
C LEU A 626 -12.44 -7.73 -24.08
N ARG A 627 -12.63 -7.88 -22.77
CA ARG A 627 -12.03 -8.96 -22.01
C ARG A 627 -12.81 -10.25 -22.26
N GLU A 628 -12.22 -11.39 -21.91
CA GLU A 628 -12.84 -12.71 -22.07
C GLU A 628 -14.19 -12.82 -21.34
N ASP A 629 -14.39 -12.04 -20.28
CA ASP A 629 -15.62 -11.99 -19.50
C ASP A 629 -16.73 -11.13 -20.10
N GLY A 630 -16.50 -10.49 -21.26
CA GLY A 630 -17.49 -9.70 -22.01
C GLY A 630 -17.55 -8.22 -21.65
N PHE A 631 -16.72 -7.74 -20.71
CA PHE A 631 -16.67 -6.32 -20.39
C PHE A 631 -15.76 -5.56 -21.35
N VAL A 632 -16.11 -4.29 -21.63
CA VAL A 632 -15.30 -3.42 -22.49
C VAL A 632 -13.95 -3.18 -21.83
N PHE A 633 -12.89 -3.44 -22.59
CA PHE A 633 -11.50 -3.36 -22.17
C PHE A 633 -10.86 -2.04 -22.57
N ASP A 634 -11.03 -1.66 -23.83
CA ASP A 634 -10.54 -0.41 -24.43
C ASP A 634 -11.35 -0.09 -25.68
N ASP A 635 -11.17 1.10 -26.23
CA ASP A 635 -11.77 1.51 -27.49
C ASP A 635 -10.79 2.27 -28.38
N GLY A 636 -11.12 2.43 -29.64
CA GLY A 636 -10.28 3.14 -30.60
C GLY A 636 -10.75 3.02 -32.02
N THR A 637 -9.83 3.15 -32.96
CA THR A 637 -10.12 3.07 -34.40
C THR A 637 -9.19 2.09 -35.09
N VAL A 638 -9.70 1.41 -36.15
CA VAL A 638 -8.90 0.59 -37.04
C VAL A 638 -8.93 1.23 -38.40
N TRP A 639 -7.78 1.43 -39.02
CA TRP A 639 -7.58 2.01 -40.34
C TRP A 639 -6.86 1.01 -41.23
N ARG A 640 -7.43 0.68 -42.40
CA ARG A 640 -6.75 -0.15 -43.41
C ARG A 640 -5.95 0.75 -44.33
N LEU A 641 -4.64 0.81 -44.10
CA LEU A 641 -3.73 1.69 -44.83
C LEU A 641 -3.33 1.10 -46.16
N ASP A 642 -3.25 -0.24 -46.26
CA ASP A 642 -2.89 -0.99 -47.46
C ASP A 642 -3.55 -2.37 -47.40
N GLU A 643 -3.37 -3.20 -48.40
CA GLU A 643 -4.00 -4.51 -48.50
C GLU A 643 -3.80 -5.36 -47.24
N ASN A 644 -2.58 -5.41 -46.71
CA ASN A 644 -2.21 -6.22 -45.55
C ASN A 644 -1.60 -5.38 -44.41
N ARG A 645 -1.93 -4.08 -44.35
CA ARG A 645 -1.37 -3.13 -43.40
C ARG A 645 -2.49 -2.29 -42.75
N TYR A 646 -2.58 -2.38 -41.44
CA TYR A 646 -3.58 -1.69 -40.62
C TYR A 646 -2.92 -0.85 -39.57
N LEU A 647 -3.57 0.22 -39.14
CA LEU A 647 -3.25 0.99 -37.95
C LEU A 647 -4.41 0.85 -36.96
N LEU A 648 -4.14 0.26 -35.83
CA LEU A 648 -5.07 0.18 -34.70
C LEU A 648 -4.69 1.25 -33.68
N THR A 649 -5.64 2.09 -33.26
CA THR A 649 -5.45 3.02 -32.15
C THR A 649 -6.20 2.56 -30.91
N SER A 650 -5.75 2.98 -29.72
CA SER A 650 -6.52 2.82 -28.48
C SER A 650 -6.23 3.97 -27.52
N SER A 651 -6.87 3.94 -26.35
CA SER A 651 -6.76 5.02 -25.37
C SER A 651 -5.31 5.23 -24.90
N THR A 652 -4.96 6.46 -24.55
CA THR A 652 -3.63 6.80 -24.00
C THR A 652 -3.31 6.00 -22.74
N GLY A 653 -4.26 5.89 -21.82
CA GLY A 653 -4.11 5.17 -20.57
C GLY A 653 -4.11 3.65 -20.71
N GLY A 654 -4.64 3.13 -21.80
CA GLY A 654 -4.73 1.70 -22.13
C GLY A 654 -3.55 1.14 -22.91
N ALA A 655 -2.60 1.97 -23.35
CA ALA A 655 -1.54 1.59 -24.31
C ALA A 655 -0.78 0.32 -23.89
N ASP A 656 -0.29 0.24 -22.67
CA ASP A 656 0.49 -0.91 -22.17
C ASP A 656 -0.38 -2.17 -22.02
N ARG A 657 -1.61 -2.00 -21.55
CA ARG A 657 -2.58 -3.11 -21.44
C ARG A 657 -2.94 -3.65 -22.81
N MET A 658 -3.15 -2.76 -23.77
CA MET A 658 -3.46 -3.14 -25.14
C MET A 658 -2.28 -3.85 -25.83
N ALA A 659 -1.05 -3.39 -25.61
CA ALA A 659 0.17 -4.06 -26.10
C ALA A 659 0.26 -5.50 -25.53
N THR A 660 -0.02 -5.66 -24.23
CA THR A 660 -0.05 -6.97 -23.58
C THR A 660 -1.15 -7.85 -24.16
N HIS A 661 -2.35 -7.31 -24.37
CA HIS A 661 -3.48 -8.03 -24.95
C HIS A 661 -3.21 -8.50 -26.38
N ILE A 662 -2.67 -7.62 -27.23
CA ILE A 662 -2.25 -7.94 -28.59
C ILE A 662 -1.21 -9.09 -28.58
N SER A 663 -0.24 -9.00 -27.69
CA SER A 663 0.81 -10.03 -27.54
C SER A 663 0.22 -11.37 -27.09
N TYR A 664 -0.70 -11.36 -26.12
CA TYR A 664 -1.42 -12.54 -25.66
C TYR A 664 -2.22 -13.21 -26.79
N VAL A 665 -3.04 -12.43 -27.49
CA VAL A 665 -3.84 -12.95 -28.61
C VAL A 665 -2.95 -13.57 -29.67
N ARG A 666 -1.89 -12.89 -30.09
CA ARG A 666 -0.97 -13.34 -31.12
C ARG A 666 -0.21 -14.61 -30.73
N GLN A 667 0.30 -14.66 -29.52
CA GLN A 667 1.19 -15.75 -29.09
C GLN A 667 0.42 -16.97 -28.55
N TYR A 668 -0.76 -16.78 -27.98
CA TYR A 668 -1.49 -17.82 -27.30
C TYR A 668 -2.77 -18.26 -28.04
N LEU A 669 -3.64 -17.30 -28.42
CA LEU A 669 -4.91 -17.65 -29.06
C LEU A 669 -4.76 -18.00 -30.54
N CYS A 670 -3.89 -17.30 -31.28
CA CYS A 670 -3.73 -17.52 -32.71
C CYS A 670 -2.25 -17.52 -33.16
N PRO A 671 -1.39 -18.40 -32.59
CA PRO A 671 0.03 -18.47 -32.91
C PRO A 671 0.31 -18.90 -34.37
N HIS A 672 -0.68 -19.45 -35.05
CA HIS A 672 -0.61 -19.92 -36.43
C HIS A 672 -0.79 -18.80 -37.49
N LEU A 673 -1.28 -17.62 -37.08
CA LEU A 673 -1.47 -16.50 -38.01
C LEU A 673 -0.13 -15.80 -38.33
N ARG A 674 0.05 -15.51 -39.61
CA ARG A 674 1.22 -14.78 -40.12
C ARG A 674 0.99 -13.28 -40.04
N VAL A 675 1.19 -12.74 -38.83
CA VAL A 675 0.93 -11.33 -38.54
C VAL A 675 2.04 -10.76 -37.66
N SER A 676 2.41 -9.52 -37.94
CA SER A 676 3.24 -8.67 -37.07
C SER A 676 2.37 -7.58 -36.49
N ALA A 677 2.51 -7.31 -35.18
CA ALA A 677 1.86 -6.21 -34.50
C ALA A 677 2.90 -5.45 -33.68
N VAL A 678 3.15 -4.20 -34.01
CA VAL A 678 4.20 -3.36 -33.46
C VAL A 678 3.59 -2.12 -32.82
N ASN A 679 4.00 -1.81 -31.59
CA ASN A 679 3.65 -0.53 -30.95
C ASN A 679 4.45 0.60 -31.62
N VAL A 680 3.75 1.50 -32.29
CA VAL A 680 4.31 2.66 -33.01
C VAL A 680 3.84 3.98 -32.37
N GLN A 681 3.43 3.96 -31.11
CA GLN A 681 2.91 5.13 -30.40
C GLN A 681 3.87 6.32 -30.44
N GLU A 682 5.15 6.11 -30.23
CA GLU A 682 6.16 7.16 -30.23
C GLU A 682 6.75 7.45 -31.61
N HIS A 683 6.49 6.59 -32.61
CA HIS A 683 6.92 6.81 -33.97
C HIS A 683 6.14 7.94 -34.65
N TYR A 684 4.85 8.09 -34.30
CA TYR A 684 3.98 9.10 -34.86
C TYR A 684 3.57 10.16 -33.82
N ALA A 685 3.85 11.44 -34.14
CA ALA A 685 3.10 12.53 -33.57
C ALA A 685 1.71 12.60 -34.20
N GLY A 686 0.70 12.99 -33.43
CA GLY A 686 -0.68 13.13 -33.89
C GLY A 686 -1.19 14.54 -33.67
N ILE A 687 -1.68 15.19 -34.70
CA ILE A 687 -2.24 16.55 -34.66
C ILE A 687 -3.70 16.45 -35.09
N ALA A 688 -4.63 16.88 -34.21
CA ALA A 688 -6.05 16.91 -34.52
C ALA A 688 -6.49 18.33 -34.86
N VAL A 689 -7.20 18.48 -35.96
CA VAL A 689 -7.84 19.75 -36.42
C VAL A 689 -9.34 19.52 -36.47
N ALA A 690 -10.12 20.29 -35.74
CA ALA A 690 -11.56 20.08 -35.56
C ALA A 690 -12.35 21.39 -35.59
N GLY A 691 -13.53 21.36 -36.15
CA GLY A 691 -14.43 22.52 -36.24
C GLY A 691 -15.09 22.68 -37.59
N PRO A 692 -16.05 23.60 -37.76
CA PRO A 692 -16.73 23.88 -39.02
C PRO A 692 -15.77 24.24 -40.16
N GLN A 693 -14.64 24.89 -39.89
CA GLN A 693 -13.63 25.26 -40.85
C GLN A 693 -12.53 24.20 -41.05
N ALA A 694 -12.56 23.08 -40.33
CA ALA A 694 -11.51 22.06 -40.39
C ALA A 694 -11.29 21.52 -41.82
N LYS A 695 -12.35 21.38 -42.61
CA LYS A 695 -12.26 20.93 -44.00
C LYS A 695 -11.50 21.94 -44.85
N ALA A 696 -11.80 23.22 -44.72
CA ALA A 696 -11.10 24.28 -45.46
C ALA A 696 -9.63 24.40 -45.04
N THR A 697 -9.37 24.34 -43.71
CA THR A 697 -8.03 24.31 -43.13
C THR A 697 -7.18 23.18 -43.69
N LEU A 698 -7.70 21.97 -43.72
CA LEU A 698 -6.96 20.83 -44.23
C LEU A 698 -6.76 20.91 -45.76
N ALA A 699 -7.78 21.34 -46.51
CA ALA A 699 -7.65 21.53 -47.97
C ALA A 699 -6.51 22.51 -48.31
N ALA A 700 -6.39 23.62 -47.59
CA ALA A 700 -5.30 24.57 -47.75
C ALA A 700 -3.91 23.96 -47.45
N LEU A 701 -3.83 23.09 -46.44
CA LEU A 701 -2.60 22.42 -46.00
C LEU A 701 -2.10 21.35 -47.00
N ILE A 702 -3.01 20.54 -47.56
CA ILE A 702 -2.65 19.41 -48.42
C ILE A 702 -2.77 19.74 -49.91
N GLY A 703 -3.43 20.85 -50.29
CA GLY A 703 -3.63 21.25 -51.66
C GLY A 703 -4.65 20.39 -52.44
N GLU A 704 -5.40 19.54 -51.77
CA GLU A 704 -6.36 18.61 -52.37
C GLU A 704 -7.64 18.57 -51.52
N GLU A 705 -8.70 17.91 -52.00
CA GLU A 705 -9.95 17.67 -51.28
C GLU A 705 -9.70 16.73 -50.13
N PRO A 706 -10.05 17.14 -48.89
CA PRO A 706 -9.90 16.29 -47.68
C PRO A 706 -10.72 14.99 -47.74
N PRO A 707 -10.24 13.92 -47.12
CA PRO A 707 -10.94 12.64 -47.13
C PRO A 707 -12.30 12.73 -46.41
N ARG A 708 -13.26 11.90 -46.88
CA ARG A 708 -14.57 11.77 -46.27
C ARG A 708 -14.47 11.15 -44.89
N HIS A 709 -15.50 11.33 -44.04
CA HIS A 709 -15.54 10.72 -42.72
C HIS A 709 -15.25 9.20 -42.76
N MET A 710 -14.43 8.74 -41.82
CA MET A 710 -13.89 7.38 -41.75
C MET A 710 -13.15 6.92 -43.01
N SER A 711 -12.43 7.83 -43.65
CA SER A 711 -11.44 7.56 -44.70
C SER A 711 -10.07 8.09 -44.32
N THR A 712 -9.04 7.49 -44.88
CA THR A 712 -7.64 7.87 -44.71
C THR A 712 -6.94 8.01 -46.07
N VAL A 713 -6.06 9.00 -46.17
CA VAL A 713 -5.22 9.23 -47.34
C VAL A 713 -3.81 9.62 -46.90
N PRO A 714 -2.78 9.21 -47.64
CA PRO A 714 -1.45 9.80 -47.53
C PRO A 714 -1.49 11.21 -48.14
N ALA A 715 -0.75 12.14 -47.55
CA ALA A 715 -0.65 13.52 -48.04
C ALA A 715 0.74 14.11 -47.73
N MET A 716 0.96 15.34 -48.18
CA MET A 716 2.17 16.11 -47.89
C MET A 716 1.76 17.42 -47.18
N ILE A 717 2.40 17.74 -46.06
CA ILE A 717 2.25 19.02 -45.38
C ILE A 717 3.64 19.59 -45.10
N ALA A 718 3.90 20.82 -45.52
CA ALA A 718 5.21 21.47 -45.41
C ALA A 718 6.37 20.61 -45.94
N GLY A 719 6.12 19.86 -47.02
CA GLY A 719 7.11 18.97 -47.63
C GLY A 719 7.37 17.66 -46.87
N VAL A 720 6.58 17.36 -45.82
CA VAL A 720 6.70 16.16 -44.99
C VAL A 720 5.54 15.20 -45.28
N PRO A 721 5.82 13.89 -45.48
CA PRO A 721 4.78 12.88 -45.65
C PRO A 721 3.95 12.73 -44.38
N VAL A 722 2.63 12.70 -44.52
CA VAL A 722 1.68 12.52 -43.40
C VAL A 722 0.60 11.51 -43.78
N ILE A 723 -0.04 10.94 -42.75
CA ILE A 723 -1.26 10.13 -42.89
C ILE A 723 -2.41 10.97 -42.35
N VAL A 724 -3.39 11.28 -43.16
CA VAL A 724 -4.59 12.00 -42.76
C VAL A 724 -5.72 11.01 -42.48
N LEU A 725 -6.30 11.08 -41.31
CA LEU A 725 -7.41 10.23 -40.86
C LEU A 725 -8.62 11.15 -40.61
N ALA A 726 -9.74 10.90 -41.26
CA ALA A 726 -10.96 11.69 -41.06
C ALA A 726 -11.81 11.05 -39.97
N ALA A 727 -11.54 11.42 -38.69
CA ALA A 727 -12.29 10.98 -37.52
C ALA A 727 -12.63 12.17 -36.61
N SER A 728 -13.73 12.08 -35.93
CA SER A 728 -14.21 13.12 -35.02
C SER A 728 -14.38 12.61 -33.61
N TYR A 729 -13.76 13.25 -32.65
CA TYR A 729 -14.00 13.07 -31.22
C TYR A 729 -14.74 14.25 -30.60
N SER A 730 -14.64 15.44 -31.22
CA SER A 730 -15.31 16.66 -30.78
C SER A 730 -16.81 16.74 -31.15
N GLY A 731 -17.25 15.92 -32.12
CA GLY A 731 -18.57 16.04 -32.73
C GLY A 731 -18.65 17.03 -33.90
N GLU A 732 -17.59 17.76 -34.20
CA GLU A 732 -17.43 18.58 -35.42
C GLU A 732 -16.69 17.80 -36.48
N ARG A 733 -16.66 18.34 -37.71
CA ARG A 733 -15.74 17.86 -38.76
C ARG A 733 -14.33 17.88 -38.19
N ALA A 734 -13.61 16.76 -38.29
CA ALA A 734 -12.28 16.69 -37.74
C ALA A 734 -11.37 15.72 -38.53
N PHE A 735 -10.08 16.00 -38.44
CA PHE A 735 -9.01 15.22 -39.06
C PHE A 735 -7.88 15.04 -38.04
N GLU A 736 -7.33 13.85 -38.02
CA GLU A 736 -6.09 13.56 -37.31
C GLU A 736 -4.96 13.39 -38.36
N ILE A 737 -3.89 14.12 -38.15
CA ILE A 737 -2.72 14.15 -39.02
C ILE A 737 -1.60 13.42 -38.30
N TYR A 738 -1.22 12.25 -38.78
CA TYR A 738 -0.12 11.49 -38.18
C TYR A 738 1.14 11.71 -38.99
N VAL A 739 2.18 12.17 -38.37
CA VAL A 739 3.49 12.48 -38.92
C VAL A 739 4.58 11.76 -38.13
N GLU A 740 5.65 11.35 -38.78
CA GLU A 740 6.82 10.83 -38.07
C GLU A 740 7.30 11.85 -37.04
N ALA A 741 7.51 11.39 -35.78
CA ALA A 741 7.77 12.26 -34.64
C ALA A 741 8.94 13.23 -34.85
N SER A 742 9.98 12.79 -35.57
CA SER A 742 11.15 13.61 -35.93
C SER A 742 10.84 14.83 -36.79
N HIS A 743 9.72 14.79 -37.53
CA HIS A 743 9.27 15.82 -38.48
C HIS A 743 8.01 16.56 -37.98
N ALA A 744 7.60 16.34 -36.74
CA ALA A 744 6.36 16.92 -36.22
C ALA A 744 6.37 18.45 -36.13
N GLY A 745 7.52 19.07 -35.85
CA GLY A 745 7.64 20.53 -35.68
C GLY A 745 7.21 21.33 -36.92
N PRO A 746 7.78 21.09 -38.07
CA PRO A 746 7.37 21.78 -39.31
C PRO A 746 5.90 21.58 -39.68
N VAL A 747 5.36 20.36 -39.49
CA VAL A 747 3.95 20.06 -39.76
C VAL A 747 3.04 20.81 -38.80
N TRP A 748 3.39 20.80 -37.50
CA TRP A 748 2.67 21.56 -36.47
C TRP A 748 2.63 23.06 -36.79
N ALA A 749 3.79 23.65 -37.16
CA ALA A 749 3.88 25.06 -37.44
C ALA A 749 3.01 25.45 -38.66
N ALA A 750 2.99 24.62 -39.73
CA ALA A 750 2.10 24.84 -40.85
C ALA A 750 0.62 24.76 -40.46
N CYS A 751 0.22 23.74 -39.69
CA CYS A 751 -1.14 23.60 -39.21
C CYS A 751 -1.55 24.77 -38.33
N GLU A 752 -0.67 25.20 -37.41
CA GLU A 752 -0.95 26.33 -36.54
C GLU A 752 -1.08 27.66 -37.27
N ALA A 753 -0.24 27.89 -38.28
CA ALA A 753 -0.34 29.08 -39.12
C ALA A 753 -1.69 29.15 -39.84
N GLU A 754 -2.14 28.05 -40.43
CA GLU A 754 -3.41 27.97 -41.13
C GLU A 754 -4.61 28.12 -40.19
N VAL A 755 -4.59 27.44 -39.02
CA VAL A 755 -5.62 27.59 -37.98
C VAL A 755 -5.72 29.05 -37.51
N ASN A 756 -4.60 29.71 -37.27
CA ASN A 756 -4.56 31.12 -36.89
C ASN A 756 -5.06 32.05 -38.00
N ALA A 757 -4.73 31.79 -39.26
CA ALA A 757 -5.20 32.57 -40.40
C ALA A 757 -6.74 32.54 -40.53
N GLN A 758 -7.36 31.45 -40.09
CA GLN A 758 -8.81 31.29 -40.04
C GLN A 758 -9.44 31.75 -38.69
N GLY A 759 -8.66 32.39 -37.83
CA GLY A 759 -9.16 32.86 -36.54
C GLY A 759 -9.48 31.73 -35.56
N GLY A 760 -8.86 30.58 -35.71
CA GLY A 760 -8.98 29.42 -34.85
C GLY A 760 -8.11 29.51 -33.58
N ALA A 761 -8.05 28.43 -32.81
CA ALA A 761 -7.29 28.39 -31.56
C ALA A 761 -6.66 27.02 -31.31
N LEU A 762 -5.59 27.00 -30.50
CA LEU A 762 -5.18 25.76 -29.82
C LEU A 762 -6.18 25.41 -28.73
N TYR A 763 -6.42 24.11 -28.52
CA TYR A 763 -7.25 23.65 -27.42
C TYR A 763 -6.59 22.49 -26.68
N GLY A 764 -6.77 22.47 -25.38
CA GLY A 764 -6.25 21.45 -24.50
C GLY A 764 -7.26 20.36 -24.13
N LEU A 765 -6.85 19.48 -23.23
CA LEU A 765 -7.66 18.34 -22.77
C LEU A 765 -8.95 18.75 -22.09
N GLU A 766 -8.96 19.87 -21.36
CA GLU A 766 -10.17 20.31 -20.66
C GLU A 766 -11.26 20.77 -21.65
N ALA A 767 -10.87 21.45 -22.72
CA ALA A 767 -11.79 21.80 -23.80
C ALA A 767 -12.28 20.54 -24.55
N MET A 768 -11.38 19.59 -24.78
CA MET A 768 -11.74 18.30 -25.38
C MET A 768 -12.77 17.55 -24.54
N GLU A 769 -12.65 17.61 -23.20
CA GLU A 769 -13.59 17.03 -22.28
C GLU A 769 -15.01 17.63 -22.43
N PHE A 770 -15.14 18.95 -22.53
CA PHE A 770 -16.42 19.59 -22.78
C PHE A 770 -17.02 19.16 -24.12
N LEU A 771 -16.21 19.13 -25.17
CA LEU A 771 -16.62 18.75 -26.52
C LEU A 771 -17.15 17.30 -26.60
N ARG A 772 -16.42 16.35 -25.98
CA ARG A 772 -16.79 14.92 -26.01
C ARG A 772 -18.03 14.64 -25.17
N ILE A 773 -18.20 15.32 -24.00
CA ILE A 773 -19.39 15.14 -23.15
C ILE A 773 -20.64 15.62 -23.88
N GLU A 774 -20.61 16.78 -24.54
CA GLU A 774 -21.73 17.22 -25.39
C GLU A 774 -22.08 16.22 -26.47
N LYS A 775 -21.08 15.61 -27.10
CA LYS A 775 -21.29 14.59 -28.13
C LYS A 775 -21.72 13.23 -27.59
N GLY A 776 -21.42 12.95 -26.33
CA GLY A 776 -21.69 11.67 -25.68
C GLY A 776 -20.64 10.60 -26.00
N HIS A 777 -19.40 11.01 -26.33
CA HIS A 777 -18.32 10.09 -26.56
C HIS A 777 -17.72 9.59 -25.24
N LEU A 778 -17.39 8.30 -25.23
CA LEU A 778 -16.90 7.57 -24.06
C LEU A 778 -15.43 7.86 -23.75
N VAL A 779 -15.07 7.71 -22.50
CA VAL A 779 -13.68 7.65 -22.04
C VAL A 779 -13.46 6.38 -21.23
N VAL A 780 -12.41 5.64 -21.59
CA VAL A 780 -11.97 4.47 -20.81
C VAL A 780 -11.37 4.94 -19.49
N GLY A 781 -11.93 4.45 -18.39
CA GLY A 781 -11.65 4.92 -17.04
C GLY A 781 -12.72 5.87 -16.47
N GLY A 782 -13.58 6.43 -17.31
CA GLY A 782 -14.76 7.21 -16.96
C GLY A 782 -16.04 6.40 -17.13
N GLU A 783 -16.71 6.56 -18.28
CA GLU A 783 -17.94 5.81 -18.59
C GLU A 783 -17.65 4.30 -18.73
N VAL A 784 -16.46 3.92 -19.19
CA VAL A 784 -15.99 2.53 -19.30
C VAL A 784 -15.12 2.20 -18.11
N ASP A 785 -15.72 1.81 -17.01
CA ASP A 785 -15.06 1.57 -15.70
C ASP A 785 -14.63 0.11 -15.46
N GLY A 786 -14.67 -0.74 -16.51
CA GLY A 786 -14.32 -2.17 -16.45
C GLY A 786 -15.47 -3.08 -16.02
N ARG A 787 -16.68 -2.57 -15.78
CA ARG A 787 -17.91 -3.30 -15.46
C ARG A 787 -19.00 -3.14 -16.51
N MET A 788 -18.73 -2.37 -17.54
CA MET A 788 -19.70 -2.06 -18.60
C MET A 788 -19.52 -3.02 -19.77
N THR A 789 -20.64 -3.56 -20.24
CA THR A 789 -20.72 -4.32 -21.49
C THR A 789 -21.05 -3.39 -22.66
N PRO A 790 -20.90 -3.82 -23.93
CA PRO A 790 -21.38 -3.05 -25.06
C PRO A 790 -22.88 -2.72 -24.98
N HIS A 791 -23.69 -3.62 -24.39
CA HIS A 791 -25.11 -3.39 -24.15
C HIS A 791 -25.34 -2.21 -23.20
N ASP A 792 -24.63 -2.18 -22.09
CA ASP A 792 -24.76 -1.11 -21.09
C ASP A 792 -24.37 0.29 -21.66
N LEU A 793 -23.61 0.31 -22.74
CA LEU A 793 -23.12 1.50 -23.44
C LEU A 793 -23.91 1.83 -24.74
N ALA A 794 -24.97 1.07 -25.03
CA ALA A 794 -25.75 1.16 -26.28
C ALA A 794 -24.91 0.90 -27.56
N LEU A 795 -23.89 0.06 -27.48
CA LEU A 795 -22.97 -0.29 -28.60
C LEU A 795 -23.31 -1.63 -29.28
N ASP A 796 -24.37 -2.32 -28.89
CA ASP A 796 -24.77 -3.66 -29.39
C ASP A 796 -24.83 -3.74 -30.92
N LYS A 797 -25.33 -2.69 -31.55
CA LYS A 797 -25.51 -2.62 -33.01
C LYS A 797 -24.19 -2.67 -33.75
N MET A 798 -23.08 -2.39 -33.07
CA MET A 798 -21.74 -2.37 -33.65
C MET A 798 -21.03 -3.71 -33.55
N LEU A 799 -21.54 -4.62 -32.71
CA LEU A 799 -20.94 -5.94 -32.49
C LEU A 799 -20.87 -6.75 -33.78
N ASN A 800 -19.78 -7.46 -33.98
CA ASN A 800 -19.65 -8.44 -35.04
C ASN A 800 -20.56 -9.64 -34.76
N LYS A 801 -21.64 -9.74 -35.53
CA LYS A 801 -22.65 -10.79 -35.38
C LYS A 801 -22.12 -12.21 -35.62
N ALA A 802 -21.01 -12.36 -36.31
CA ALA A 802 -20.38 -13.65 -36.53
C ALA A 802 -19.69 -14.21 -35.26
N GLY A 803 -19.47 -13.35 -34.26
CA GLY A 803 -18.69 -13.73 -33.07
C GLY A 803 -17.21 -13.96 -33.39
N GLY A 804 -16.53 -14.78 -32.58
CA GLY A 804 -15.14 -15.18 -32.81
C GLY A 804 -14.10 -14.20 -32.24
N TYR A 805 -14.51 -13.04 -31.76
CA TYR A 805 -13.65 -12.09 -31.09
C TYR A 805 -13.53 -12.42 -29.59
N VAL A 806 -12.47 -11.94 -28.95
CA VAL A 806 -12.28 -12.08 -27.49
C VAL A 806 -13.48 -11.49 -26.76
N GLY A 807 -14.02 -12.22 -25.81
CA GLY A 807 -15.17 -11.80 -25.00
C GLY A 807 -16.56 -12.09 -25.61
N ALA A 808 -16.66 -12.56 -26.85
CA ALA A 808 -17.95 -12.87 -27.49
C ALA A 808 -18.76 -13.91 -26.69
N SER A 809 -18.11 -14.98 -26.21
CA SER A 809 -18.74 -15.99 -25.33
C SER A 809 -19.08 -15.43 -23.95
N GLY A 810 -18.28 -14.50 -23.44
CA GLY A 810 -18.52 -13.81 -22.17
C GLY A 810 -19.83 -13.03 -22.15
N LEU A 811 -20.20 -12.41 -23.28
CA LEU A 811 -21.43 -11.63 -23.40
C LEU A 811 -22.71 -12.46 -23.23
N SER A 812 -22.66 -13.77 -23.48
CA SER A 812 -23.82 -14.68 -23.34
C SER A 812 -24.09 -15.15 -21.93
N ARG A 813 -23.31 -14.72 -20.94
CA ARG A 813 -23.52 -15.06 -19.53
C ARG A 813 -24.84 -14.47 -19.02
N PRO A 814 -25.72 -15.26 -18.34
CA PRO A 814 -27.02 -14.78 -17.88
C PRO A 814 -26.95 -13.49 -17.07
N ALA A 815 -26.02 -13.37 -16.14
CA ALA A 815 -25.85 -12.19 -15.29
C ALA A 815 -25.56 -10.87 -16.04
N LEU A 816 -25.10 -10.93 -17.29
CA LEU A 816 -24.87 -9.74 -18.12
C LEU A 816 -26.13 -9.29 -18.88
N SER A 817 -27.21 -10.08 -18.83
CA SER A 817 -28.51 -9.79 -19.46
C SER A 817 -29.62 -9.56 -18.43
N GLU A 818 -29.32 -9.65 -17.13
CA GLU A 818 -30.28 -9.42 -16.06
C GLU A 818 -30.66 -7.95 -15.93
N ALA A 819 -31.85 -7.67 -15.43
CA ALA A 819 -32.28 -6.34 -15.01
C ALA A 819 -31.42 -5.82 -13.83
N GLY A 820 -31.40 -4.51 -13.61
CA GLY A 820 -30.66 -3.91 -12.54
C GLY A 820 -29.20 -3.57 -12.91
N ARG A 821 -28.81 -3.75 -14.16
CA ARG A 821 -27.50 -3.33 -14.63
C ARG A 821 -27.44 -1.81 -14.78
N ARG A 822 -26.24 -1.25 -14.50
CA ARG A 822 -25.98 0.17 -14.78
C ARG A 822 -25.79 0.37 -16.27
N GLN A 823 -26.43 1.41 -16.79
CA GLN A 823 -26.43 1.78 -18.20
C GLN A 823 -26.05 3.24 -18.37
N LEU A 824 -25.39 3.57 -19.46
CA LEU A 824 -24.98 4.92 -19.79
C LEU A 824 -26.20 5.80 -20.07
N VAL A 825 -26.28 6.94 -19.39
CA VAL A 825 -27.29 7.97 -19.60
C VAL A 825 -26.68 9.35 -19.72
N GLY A 826 -27.38 10.25 -20.35
CA GLY A 826 -27.18 11.69 -20.26
C GLY A 826 -27.98 12.27 -19.12
N LEU A 827 -27.51 13.37 -18.56
CA LEU A 827 -28.17 14.14 -17.51
C LEU A 827 -28.17 15.61 -17.87
N GLU A 828 -29.35 16.23 -17.83
CA GLU A 828 -29.50 17.66 -17.99
C GLU A 828 -29.90 18.31 -16.66
N ALA A 829 -29.22 19.37 -16.26
CA ALA A 829 -29.59 20.09 -15.06
C ALA A 829 -30.94 20.82 -15.25
N ILE A 830 -31.89 20.56 -14.37
CA ILE A 830 -33.12 21.33 -14.22
C ILE A 830 -32.84 22.52 -13.30
N GLU A 831 -32.04 22.28 -12.25
CA GLU A 831 -31.65 23.28 -11.25
C GLU A 831 -30.27 22.97 -10.69
N GLY A 832 -29.42 23.98 -10.58
CA GLY A 832 -28.06 23.87 -10.07
C GLY A 832 -27.06 23.40 -11.11
N ASN A 833 -25.82 23.15 -10.65
CA ASN A 833 -24.74 22.61 -11.47
C ASN A 833 -24.49 21.17 -11.06
N ILE A 834 -24.43 20.26 -12.02
CA ILE A 834 -24.23 18.82 -11.77
C ILE A 834 -22.79 18.60 -11.27
N PRO A 835 -22.59 18.07 -10.04
CA PRO A 835 -21.26 17.76 -9.57
C PRO A 835 -20.71 16.48 -10.20
N GLU A 836 -19.53 16.51 -10.74
CA GLU A 836 -18.84 15.29 -11.18
C GLU A 836 -18.61 14.35 -9.99
N GLY A 837 -18.84 13.05 -10.20
CA GLY A 837 -18.79 12.03 -9.15
C GLY A 837 -19.99 12.03 -8.21
N ALA A 838 -21.01 12.84 -8.45
CA ALA A 838 -22.24 12.86 -7.65
C ALA A 838 -23.00 11.53 -7.71
N MET A 839 -23.64 11.16 -6.62
CA MET A 839 -24.57 10.02 -6.58
C MET A 839 -25.93 10.44 -7.13
N LEU A 840 -26.56 9.55 -7.90
CA LEU A 840 -27.91 9.73 -8.43
C LEU A 840 -28.91 9.07 -7.50
N VAL A 841 -29.77 9.86 -6.87
CA VAL A 841 -30.79 9.42 -5.91
C VAL A 841 -32.19 9.91 -6.29
N THR A 842 -33.23 9.20 -5.86
CA THR A 842 -34.61 9.59 -6.07
C THR A 842 -35.13 10.62 -5.06
N GLY A 843 -34.45 10.78 -3.94
CA GLY A 843 -34.79 11.73 -2.88
C GLY A 843 -33.67 11.80 -1.83
N GLU A 844 -33.78 12.76 -0.93
CA GLU A 844 -32.83 12.91 0.17
C GLU A 844 -32.83 11.67 1.08
N GLY A 845 -31.66 11.12 1.37
CA GLY A 845 -31.50 9.91 2.17
C GLY A 845 -31.81 8.59 1.44
N ALA A 846 -32.22 8.64 0.17
CA ALA A 846 -32.44 7.44 -0.64
C ALA A 846 -31.13 6.75 -1.04
N SER A 847 -31.20 5.44 -1.28
CA SER A 847 -30.06 4.67 -1.80
C SER A 847 -29.68 5.13 -3.21
N PRO A 848 -28.39 5.16 -3.55
CA PRO A 848 -27.94 5.56 -4.88
C PRO A 848 -28.34 4.53 -5.95
N HIS A 849 -28.90 5.01 -7.04
CA HIS A 849 -29.19 4.21 -8.24
C HIS A 849 -28.07 4.29 -9.29
N GLY A 850 -27.12 5.20 -9.12
CA GLY A 850 -26.04 5.42 -10.07
C GLY A 850 -25.12 6.56 -9.65
N HIS A 851 -24.30 7.01 -10.58
CA HIS A 851 -23.39 8.15 -10.35
C HIS A 851 -23.13 8.92 -11.64
N VAL A 852 -22.70 10.15 -11.49
CA VAL A 852 -22.21 11.03 -12.56
C VAL A 852 -20.75 10.65 -12.86
N SER A 853 -20.46 10.25 -14.11
CA SER A 853 -19.10 9.90 -14.54
C SER A 853 -18.29 11.11 -15.00
N ALA A 854 -18.94 12.05 -15.71
CA ALA A 854 -18.34 13.28 -16.20
C ALA A 854 -19.39 14.38 -16.28
N ALA A 855 -18.99 15.65 -16.03
CA ALA A 855 -19.89 16.78 -16.07
C ALA A 855 -19.27 17.98 -16.81
N ALA A 856 -20.07 18.71 -17.57
CA ALA A 856 -19.66 19.86 -18.34
C ALA A 856 -20.77 20.93 -18.38
N PHE A 857 -20.43 22.07 -18.97
CA PHE A 857 -21.41 23.07 -19.40
C PHE A 857 -21.58 23.00 -20.92
N ARG A 858 -22.79 23.17 -21.42
CA ARG A 858 -23.02 23.34 -22.85
C ARG A 858 -22.22 24.54 -23.37
N ILE A 859 -21.47 24.32 -24.43
CA ILE A 859 -20.46 25.28 -24.90
C ILE A 859 -21.06 26.56 -25.44
N LEU A 860 -22.15 26.44 -26.23
CA LEU A 860 -22.82 27.59 -26.87
C LEU A 860 -24.05 28.08 -26.10
N GLU A 861 -24.84 27.17 -25.60
CA GLU A 861 -26.16 27.44 -25.02
C GLU A 861 -26.09 27.70 -23.50
N GLY A 862 -25.04 27.23 -22.85
CA GLY A 862 -24.97 27.22 -21.38
C GLY A 862 -25.84 26.10 -20.78
N GLY A 863 -25.83 26.00 -19.45
CA GLY A 863 -26.48 24.92 -18.73
C GLY A 863 -25.56 23.74 -18.46
N SER A 864 -25.76 23.11 -17.32
CA SER A 864 -24.94 21.97 -16.90
C SER A 864 -25.50 20.67 -17.45
N ILE A 865 -24.64 19.88 -18.04
CA ILE A 865 -24.91 18.53 -18.57
C ILE A 865 -23.90 17.53 -18.01
N ALA A 866 -24.24 16.25 -18.06
CA ALA A 866 -23.36 15.21 -17.61
C ALA A 866 -23.61 13.86 -18.30
N LEU A 867 -22.60 13.01 -18.30
CA LEU A 867 -22.75 11.59 -18.54
C LEU A 867 -22.77 10.86 -17.19
N GLY A 868 -23.52 9.78 -17.10
CA GLY A 868 -23.62 9.00 -15.88
C GLY A 868 -23.95 7.55 -16.14
N GLN A 869 -23.76 6.74 -15.13
CA GLN A 869 -24.18 5.33 -15.10
C GLN A 869 -25.36 5.22 -14.16
N LEU A 870 -26.50 4.73 -14.67
CA LEU A 870 -27.75 4.61 -13.93
C LEU A 870 -28.31 3.20 -14.04
N THR A 871 -28.74 2.61 -12.94
CA THR A 871 -29.42 1.31 -12.93
C THR A 871 -30.67 1.35 -13.80
N ASP A 872 -30.76 0.41 -14.77
CA ASP A 872 -31.79 0.33 -15.79
C ASP A 872 -32.02 1.65 -16.56
N GLY A 873 -30.91 2.38 -16.80
CA GLY A 873 -30.92 3.76 -17.26
C GLY A 873 -31.66 4.02 -18.55
N PHE A 874 -31.62 3.09 -19.51
CA PHE A 874 -32.33 3.25 -20.80
C PHE A 874 -33.86 3.31 -20.65
N ALA A 875 -34.39 2.61 -19.66
CA ALA A 875 -35.83 2.62 -19.35
C ALA A 875 -36.28 3.86 -18.56
N ARG A 876 -35.30 4.67 -18.07
CA ARG A 876 -35.58 5.79 -17.17
C ARG A 876 -35.41 7.17 -17.82
N HIS A 877 -35.34 7.25 -19.14
CA HIS A 877 -35.32 8.54 -19.83
C HIS A 877 -36.58 9.35 -19.51
N GLY A 878 -36.38 10.64 -19.18
CA GLY A 878 -37.43 11.56 -18.72
C GLY A 878 -37.62 11.63 -17.22
N GLU A 879 -37.06 10.70 -16.46
CA GLU A 879 -37.14 10.71 -15.00
C GLU A 879 -36.31 11.85 -14.40
N GLU A 880 -36.80 12.42 -13.31
CA GLU A 880 -36.06 13.44 -12.54
C GLU A 880 -35.42 12.81 -11.33
N LEU A 881 -34.14 13.10 -11.14
CA LEU A 881 -33.31 12.61 -10.05
C LEU A 881 -32.56 13.77 -9.37
N ILE A 882 -31.96 13.46 -8.24
CA ILE A 882 -31.04 14.37 -7.54
C ILE A 882 -29.61 13.84 -7.71
N ALA A 883 -28.75 14.64 -8.31
CA ALA A 883 -27.31 14.42 -8.33
C ALA A 883 -26.70 15.08 -7.10
N THR A 884 -26.27 14.29 -6.12
CA THR A 884 -25.79 14.80 -4.83
C THR A 884 -24.37 14.42 -4.51
N SER A 885 -23.59 15.36 -3.97
CA SER A 885 -22.26 15.17 -3.41
C SER A 885 -22.22 15.70 -1.98
N PRO A 886 -22.67 14.91 -0.99
CA PRO A 886 -22.83 15.39 0.40
C PRO A 886 -21.52 15.88 1.03
N THR A 887 -20.40 15.25 0.70
CA THR A 887 -19.07 15.62 1.21
C THR A 887 -18.62 17.01 0.73
N ARG A 888 -19.13 17.47 -0.42
CA ARG A 888 -18.85 18.79 -0.99
C ARG A 888 -19.98 19.78 -0.72
N GLY A 889 -21.11 19.33 -0.15
CA GLY A 889 -22.30 20.16 0.04
C GLY A 889 -22.91 20.64 -1.27
N GLN A 890 -22.81 19.86 -2.35
CA GLN A 890 -23.28 20.19 -3.69
C GLN A 890 -24.44 19.28 -4.10
N MET A 891 -25.40 19.84 -4.80
CA MET A 891 -26.59 19.13 -5.27
C MET A 891 -27.14 19.81 -6.53
N ALA A 892 -27.72 19.02 -7.43
CA ALA A 892 -28.46 19.49 -8.60
C ALA A 892 -29.67 18.60 -8.84
N ARG A 893 -30.78 19.18 -9.29
CA ARG A 893 -31.90 18.41 -9.87
C ARG A 893 -31.60 18.17 -11.34
N VAL A 894 -31.75 16.92 -11.78
CA VAL A 894 -31.39 16.51 -13.12
C VAL A 894 -32.48 15.71 -13.77
N ARG A 895 -32.58 15.80 -15.10
CA ARG A 895 -33.45 14.92 -15.93
C ARG A 895 -32.55 13.91 -16.65
N VAL A 896 -32.94 12.67 -16.61
CA VAL A 896 -32.32 11.57 -17.36
C VAL A 896 -32.68 11.67 -18.84
N VAL A 897 -31.68 11.71 -19.72
CA VAL A 897 -31.87 11.82 -21.17
C VAL A 897 -30.91 10.87 -21.90
N ALA A 898 -31.02 10.78 -23.23
CA ALA A 898 -30.01 10.11 -24.03
C ALA A 898 -28.64 10.82 -23.90
N PRO A 899 -27.51 10.10 -23.95
CA PRO A 899 -26.19 10.67 -23.67
C PRO A 899 -25.60 11.52 -24.81
N HIS A 900 -26.45 12.10 -25.67
CA HIS A 900 -26.08 12.90 -26.83
C HIS A 900 -26.76 14.25 -26.78
N PHE A 901 -26.02 15.31 -26.48
CA PHE A 901 -26.55 16.66 -26.31
C PHE A 901 -26.29 17.57 -27.52
N TYR A 902 -25.37 17.16 -28.42
CA TYR A 902 -24.96 17.95 -29.57
C TYR A 902 -24.94 17.12 -30.84
N ASP A 903 -25.49 17.65 -31.92
CA ASP A 903 -25.52 16.99 -33.24
C ASP A 903 -25.93 15.51 -33.17
N THR A 904 -27.10 15.26 -32.60
CA THR A 904 -27.62 13.90 -32.32
C THR A 904 -27.73 13.04 -33.58
N ALA A 905 -27.98 13.64 -34.75
CA ALA A 905 -28.05 12.96 -36.03
C ALA A 905 -26.66 12.67 -36.66
N GLY A 906 -25.58 13.32 -36.15
CA GLY A 906 -24.23 13.19 -36.68
C GLY A 906 -24.05 13.80 -38.07
N GLU A 907 -24.73 14.90 -38.34
CA GLU A 907 -24.66 15.57 -39.66
C GLU A 907 -23.41 16.41 -39.84
N ARG A 908 -22.91 17.02 -38.72
CA ARG A 908 -21.81 17.96 -38.75
C ARG A 908 -20.45 17.35 -39.12
N TYR A 909 -20.21 16.10 -38.84
CA TYR A 909 -18.96 15.40 -39.14
C TYR A 909 -19.07 14.43 -40.32
N ARG A 910 -20.29 14.20 -40.81
CA ARG A 910 -20.50 13.51 -42.10
C ARG A 910 -20.50 14.55 -43.21
N ASP A 911 -20.28 14.16 -44.40
CA ASP A 911 -20.11 15.11 -45.56
C ASP A 911 -21.41 15.81 -45.94
#